data_6c7a1ff300ba45dde4b636e4063c6965
#
_entry.id   6c7a1ff300ba45dde4b636e4063c6965
#
_cell.length_a   1.000
_cell.length_b   1.000
_cell.length_c   1.000
_cell.angle_alpha   90.00
_cell.angle_beta   90.00
_cell.angle_gamma   90.00
#
_symmetry.space_group_name_H-M   'P 1'
#
loop_
_entity.id
_entity.type
_entity.pdbx_description
1 polymer ?
#
loop_
_entity_poly.entity_id
_entity_poly.type
_entity_poly.pdbx_seq_one_letter_code
_entity_poly.pdbx_strand_id
1 'polypeptide(L)'
;MAFWLASKREGQDSDWIQRFDPRFWTVNFPRPMIASVVNTALDALRVDAVFYRKGDLGGLIWDSADHLDHPLLSYATDKDYSRTTLSFRWRSGGIIPLDQLNSPTLTIEGKDASGAQHYWFVRLWNYAVGSPTDAQITLKFSELDGGYILPQDADRVFPKQIDRMFISMVAPGYAYLDETALTPPIEGWVEMSEIKCTGHRMMLEIGDVVVPPNGLAVATGYDDNGTQTPARLLRSIRQLGYRGSIVHYVGMSHYFRLAPQSGQFLVGGAGNPLCTPARAWHLAFLAECKRTGFSPILSLSYEVLAQHCPDAWRQRDWNGNPSLTGWDPPSSLLSPANSPAMAWLQSVATELVGLMKQANVAVRLQVGEPWWWIFSDGRICIYDDAAKAAFGGNPVEISNLRQSLNAPQKALLDAAGALLAASTAALVSTVRTAAAPQSAEALLLVFPPTLLSPDMPEARRANLPIAWASPAFDRLQLEDYDWLTPGADAYRRAGYQTVNDRLGYPPEQQDYFAGFVLLHEQGDLWRRIDAGIDEAIPRNPHEIFIWALPQINRDGYVRLPKPEDTDTMQAFDDVLYPLALGRDATIIPEFSTSVAVTASGYERRNSLWSNARLRFDVGPGIRSEAELGILIAFFRARRGAARGFRLRDPSDFSSNTMVAAATATDQLLGTGNGSTSEFPLVKRYGTGDSVQLRRITRPRAETMLVSVGGTTTTSGWTLLAGGIVSFSTPPS
;
A
#
# COMPACT_ATOMS: atom_id res chain seq x y z
N MET A 1 -20.89 14.11 -0.45
CA MET A 1 -20.17 13.42 -1.56
C MET A 1 -19.79 14.36 -2.70
N ALA A 2 -20.22 15.61 -2.68
CA ALA A 2 -19.83 16.61 -3.70
C ALA A 2 -18.32 16.93 -3.72
N PHE A 3 -17.59 16.62 -2.66
CA PHE A 3 -16.13 16.83 -2.60
C PHE A 3 -15.31 15.86 -3.48
N TRP A 4 -15.95 14.79 -4.01
CA TRP A 4 -15.36 13.91 -5.00
C TRP A 4 -15.21 14.56 -6.38
N LEU A 5 -16.01 15.59 -6.64
CA LEU A 5 -16.05 16.29 -7.90
C LEU A 5 -15.18 17.55 -7.79
N ALA A 6 -13.88 17.37 -7.90
CA ALA A 6 -12.99 18.53 -7.98
C ALA A 6 -13.25 19.29 -9.27
N SER A 7 -13.47 20.61 -9.15
CA SER A 7 -13.62 21.51 -10.29
C SER A 7 -12.30 21.74 -11.05
N LYS A 8 -11.17 21.39 -10.44
CA LYS A 8 -9.83 21.49 -11.01
C LYS A 8 -9.05 20.23 -10.70
N ARG A 9 -8.53 19.61 -11.73
CA ARG A 9 -7.77 18.34 -11.66
C ARG A 9 -6.28 18.62 -11.70
N GLU A 10 -5.67 18.65 -10.54
CA GLU A 10 -4.22 18.78 -10.48
C GLU A 10 -3.54 17.53 -11.02
N GLY A 11 -2.56 17.74 -11.91
CA GLY A 11 -1.72 16.68 -12.46
C GLY A 11 -2.35 15.91 -13.63
N GLN A 12 -3.43 16.41 -14.21
CA GLN A 12 -3.86 15.96 -15.54
C GLN A 12 -3.18 16.78 -16.62
N ASP A 13 -2.67 16.09 -17.64
CA ASP A 13 -2.02 16.72 -18.80
C ASP A 13 -3.05 17.17 -19.86
N SER A 14 -4.28 16.65 -19.77
CA SER A 14 -5.39 17.02 -20.66
C SER A 14 -6.73 16.92 -19.93
N ASP A 15 -7.71 17.71 -20.35
CA ASP A 15 -9.09 17.70 -19.82
C ASP A 15 -9.92 16.51 -20.31
N TRP A 16 -9.37 15.70 -21.21
CA TRP A 16 -10.03 14.54 -21.80
C TRP A 16 -9.01 13.42 -22.09
N ILE A 17 -9.48 12.19 -22.10
CA ILE A 17 -8.69 11.00 -22.42
C ILE A 17 -9.30 10.35 -23.65
N GLN A 18 -8.48 10.10 -24.68
CA GLN A 18 -8.92 9.42 -25.90
C GLN A 18 -8.85 7.91 -25.77
N ARG A 19 -9.71 7.23 -26.54
CA ARG A 19 -9.53 5.80 -26.84
C ARG A 19 -8.14 5.58 -27.44
N PHE A 20 -7.45 4.52 -26.98
CA PHE A 20 -6.05 4.21 -27.30
C PHE A 20 -5.03 5.21 -26.73
N ASP A 21 -5.39 5.95 -25.67
CA ASP A 21 -4.43 6.78 -24.96
C ASP A 21 -3.20 5.94 -24.55
N PRO A 22 -1.97 6.38 -24.88
CA PRO A 22 -0.76 5.61 -24.64
C PRO A 22 -0.53 5.19 -23.19
N ARG A 23 -1.10 5.90 -22.22
CA ARG A 23 -0.96 5.60 -20.79
C ARG A 23 -1.64 4.30 -20.38
N PHE A 24 -2.71 3.90 -21.06
CA PHE A 24 -3.56 2.77 -20.65
C PHE A 24 -3.23 1.46 -21.34
N TRP A 25 -2.23 1.43 -22.22
CA TRP A 25 -1.72 0.19 -22.76
C TRP A 25 -0.89 -0.55 -21.71
N THR A 26 -0.96 -1.88 -21.75
CA THR A 26 -0.24 -2.78 -20.84
C THR A 26 0.54 -3.81 -21.63
N VAL A 27 1.47 -4.51 -20.98
CA VAL A 27 2.20 -5.63 -21.56
C VAL A 27 1.94 -6.91 -20.80
N ASN A 28 1.93 -8.04 -21.50
CA ASN A 28 1.91 -9.37 -20.90
C ASN A 28 2.98 -10.26 -21.57
N PHE A 29 3.58 -11.14 -20.79
CA PHE A 29 4.68 -12.00 -21.24
C PHE A 29 4.86 -13.20 -20.31
N PRO A 30 5.33 -14.36 -20.81
CA PRO A 30 5.64 -15.52 -19.97
C PRO A 30 6.99 -15.35 -19.29
N ARG A 31 7.15 -15.82 -18.06
CA ARG A 31 8.46 -15.91 -17.42
C ARG A 31 9.30 -17.01 -18.08
N PRO A 32 10.62 -16.86 -18.27
CA PRO A 32 11.51 -15.78 -17.80
C PRO A 32 11.60 -14.56 -18.72
N MET A 33 10.88 -14.53 -19.85
CA MET A 33 10.76 -13.32 -20.67
C MET A 33 10.38 -12.12 -19.79
N ILE A 34 10.84 -10.94 -20.16
CA ILE A 34 10.41 -9.69 -19.55
C ILE A 34 10.15 -8.64 -20.65
N ALA A 35 9.10 -7.87 -20.46
CA ALA A 35 8.82 -6.69 -21.26
C ALA A 35 8.35 -5.54 -20.37
N SER A 36 8.48 -4.32 -20.83
CA SER A 36 7.94 -3.13 -20.18
C SER A 36 7.33 -2.18 -21.22
N VAL A 37 6.37 -1.37 -20.79
CA VAL A 37 5.79 -0.31 -21.62
C VAL A 37 5.97 1.04 -20.90
N VAL A 38 6.44 2.04 -21.64
CA VAL A 38 6.64 3.40 -21.15
C VAL A 38 6.07 4.41 -22.14
N ASN A 39 5.62 5.56 -21.64
CA ASN A 39 5.25 6.68 -22.49
C ASN A 39 6.50 7.45 -22.91
N THR A 40 6.68 7.68 -24.19
CA THR A 40 7.79 8.50 -24.73
C THR A 40 7.32 9.90 -25.13
N ALA A 41 6.02 10.08 -25.37
CA ALA A 41 5.32 11.33 -25.55
C ALA A 41 3.85 11.18 -25.18
N LEU A 42 3.06 12.25 -25.25
CA LEU A 42 1.61 12.22 -25.00
C LEU A 42 0.85 11.31 -25.98
N ASP A 43 1.38 11.17 -27.20
CA ASP A 43 0.83 10.35 -28.28
C ASP A 43 1.75 9.20 -28.67
N ALA A 44 2.66 8.78 -27.78
CA ALA A 44 3.63 7.75 -28.09
C ALA A 44 3.92 6.85 -26.88
N LEU A 45 4.20 5.59 -27.17
CA LEU A 45 4.68 4.59 -26.23
C LEU A 45 5.83 3.77 -26.83
N ARG A 46 6.64 3.17 -25.96
CA ARG A 46 7.69 2.24 -26.30
C ARG A 46 7.58 1.00 -25.43
N VAL A 47 7.76 -0.15 -26.08
CA VAL A 47 7.91 -1.45 -25.42
C VAL A 47 9.35 -1.90 -25.63
N ASP A 48 10.04 -2.27 -24.55
CA ASP A 48 11.30 -2.99 -24.59
C ASP A 48 11.07 -4.41 -24.05
N ALA A 49 11.74 -5.41 -24.64
CA ALA A 49 11.58 -6.81 -24.28
C ALA A 49 12.91 -7.56 -24.29
N VAL A 50 13.04 -8.60 -23.47
CA VAL A 50 14.12 -9.59 -23.50
C VAL A 50 13.51 -10.97 -23.64
N PHE A 51 13.84 -11.65 -24.71
CA PHE A 51 13.42 -13.02 -25.02
C PHE A 51 14.53 -13.99 -24.58
N TYR A 52 14.19 -14.94 -23.74
CA TYR A 52 15.11 -15.95 -23.23
C TYR A 52 14.94 -17.31 -23.88
N ARG A 53 13.76 -17.59 -24.47
CA ARG A 53 13.42 -18.85 -25.13
C ARG A 53 12.87 -18.58 -26.52
N LYS A 54 12.98 -19.57 -27.39
CA LYS A 54 12.43 -19.47 -28.76
C LYS A 54 10.91 -19.31 -28.78
N GLY A 55 10.21 -19.86 -27.80
CA GLY A 55 8.76 -19.79 -27.68
C GLY A 55 8.22 -18.55 -26.98
N ASP A 56 9.10 -17.62 -26.53
CA ASP A 56 8.69 -16.41 -25.84
C ASP A 56 7.88 -15.49 -26.77
N LEU A 57 6.69 -15.11 -26.31
CA LEU A 57 5.78 -14.18 -26.97
C LEU A 57 5.33 -13.10 -25.99
N GLY A 58 5.61 -11.84 -26.30
CA GLY A 58 5.08 -10.69 -25.58
C GLY A 58 3.87 -10.10 -26.31
N GLY A 59 2.91 -9.58 -25.56
CA GLY A 59 1.73 -8.88 -26.07
C GLY A 59 1.63 -7.46 -25.53
N LEU A 60 1.45 -6.48 -26.42
CA LEU A 60 1.05 -5.12 -26.07
C LEU A 60 -0.47 -5.03 -26.12
N ILE A 61 -1.11 -4.72 -25.01
CA ILE A 61 -2.54 -4.93 -24.79
C ILE A 61 -3.29 -3.60 -24.65
N TRP A 62 -4.46 -3.54 -25.30
CA TRP A 62 -5.49 -2.56 -25.09
C TRP A 62 -6.79 -3.26 -24.67
N ASP A 63 -7.31 -2.93 -23.50
CA ASP A 63 -8.60 -3.43 -23.00
C ASP A 63 -9.71 -2.41 -23.24
N SER A 64 -10.91 -2.86 -23.60
CA SER A 64 -12.08 -1.98 -23.70
C SER A 64 -12.65 -1.58 -22.35
N ALA A 65 -12.37 -2.34 -21.30
CA ALA A 65 -12.73 -2.03 -19.93
C ALA A 65 -11.53 -2.24 -19.01
N ASP A 66 -11.30 -1.31 -18.13
CA ASP A 66 -10.21 -1.36 -17.18
C ASP A 66 -10.45 -2.38 -16.06
N HIS A 67 -9.40 -3.06 -15.65
CA HIS A 67 -9.41 -4.02 -14.54
C HIS A 67 -8.20 -3.86 -13.61
N LEU A 68 -7.37 -2.84 -13.81
CA LEU A 68 -6.15 -2.60 -13.05
C LEU A 68 -6.26 -1.42 -12.09
N ASP A 69 -6.92 -0.33 -12.52
CA ASP A 69 -7.04 0.87 -11.71
C ASP A 69 -8.10 0.70 -10.62
N HIS A 70 -8.01 1.52 -9.62
CA HIS A 70 -9.01 1.62 -8.56
C HIS A 70 -10.42 1.86 -9.16
N PRO A 71 -11.51 1.28 -8.60
CA PRO A 71 -12.87 1.44 -9.14
C PRO A 71 -13.33 2.88 -9.36
N LEU A 72 -12.82 3.85 -8.58
CA LEU A 72 -13.09 5.28 -8.76
C LEU A 72 -12.36 5.89 -9.96
N LEU A 73 -11.36 5.23 -10.52
CA LEU A 73 -10.47 5.73 -11.57
C LEU A 73 -10.52 4.88 -12.83
N SER A 74 -11.15 3.72 -12.76
CA SER A 74 -11.26 2.77 -13.86
C SER A 74 -11.99 3.40 -15.05
N TYR A 75 -11.61 2.97 -16.24
CA TYR A 75 -12.26 3.38 -17.47
C TYR A 75 -13.08 2.24 -18.07
N ALA A 76 -14.10 2.61 -18.84
CA ALA A 76 -14.75 1.72 -19.77
C ALA A 76 -14.90 2.44 -21.12
N THR A 77 -14.70 1.71 -22.21
CA THR A 77 -15.05 2.20 -23.55
C THR A 77 -16.35 1.54 -24.00
N ASP A 78 -17.06 2.22 -24.87
CA ASP A 78 -18.08 1.56 -25.67
C ASP A 78 -17.35 0.51 -26.56
N LYS A 79 -17.77 -0.75 -26.46
CA LYS A 79 -17.20 -1.87 -27.20
C LYS A 79 -17.44 -1.81 -28.73
N ASP A 80 -18.18 -0.81 -29.19
CA ASP A 80 -18.42 -0.54 -30.61
C ASP A 80 -17.31 0.34 -31.21
N TYR A 81 -16.47 -0.28 -32.02
CA TYR A 81 -15.40 0.34 -32.78
C TYR A 81 -15.75 0.58 -34.24
N SER A 82 -17.01 0.31 -34.68
CA SER A 82 -17.40 0.34 -36.10
C SER A 82 -17.15 1.68 -36.82
N ARG A 83 -17.08 2.78 -36.05
CA ARG A 83 -16.79 4.12 -36.58
C ARG A 83 -15.46 4.68 -36.07
N THR A 84 -14.55 3.81 -35.68
CA THR A 84 -13.22 4.18 -35.13
C THR A 84 -12.15 3.87 -36.13
N THR A 85 -11.19 4.78 -36.29
CA THR A 85 -9.94 4.57 -37.00
C THR A 85 -8.79 4.85 -36.06
N LEU A 86 -7.89 3.87 -35.88
CA LEU A 86 -6.62 4.00 -35.16
C LEU A 86 -5.51 4.13 -36.19
N SER A 87 -4.65 5.15 -36.06
CA SER A 87 -3.45 5.29 -36.86
C SER A 87 -2.25 5.60 -35.97
N PHE A 88 -1.08 5.06 -36.33
CA PHE A 88 0.18 5.27 -35.62
C PHE A 88 1.37 4.94 -36.54
N ARG A 89 2.52 5.52 -36.21
CA ARG A 89 3.79 5.12 -36.76
C ARG A 89 4.37 3.98 -35.96
N TRP A 90 4.70 2.89 -36.59
CA TRP A 90 5.35 1.72 -36.03
C TRP A 90 6.83 1.75 -36.31
N ARG A 91 7.67 1.60 -35.30
CA ARG A 91 9.10 1.32 -35.45
C ARG A 91 9.48 0.13 -34.59
N SER A 92 10.36 -0.73 -35.03
CA SER A 92 10.78 -1.90 -34.28
C SER A 92 12.22 -2.33 -34.61
N GLY A 93 12.82 -3.05 -33.66
CA GLY A 93 14.11 -3.68 -33.81
C GLY A 93 14.26 -4.88 -32.88
N GLY A 94 15.04 -5.90 -33.29
CA GLY A 94 15.26 -7.11 -32.48
C GLY A 94 14.07 -8.06 -32.40
N ILE A 95 12.94 -7.74 -33.03
CA ILE A 95 11.77 -8.62 -33.18
C ILE A 95 11.58 -8.98 -34.66
N ILE A 96 10.72 -9.97 -34.93
CA ILE A 96 10.37 -10.32 -36.33
C ILE A 96 9.74 -9.10 -37.02
N PRO A 97 10.23 -8.68 -38.21
CA PRO A 97 9.67 -7.57 -38.97
C PRO A 97 8.23 -7.82 -39.45
N LEU A 98 7.51 -6.76 -39.81
CA LEU A 98 6.09 -6.79 -40.18
C LEU A 98 5.76 -7.68 -41.39
N ASP A 99 6.69 -7.85 -42.35
CA ASP A 99 6.49 -8.59 -43.60
C ASP A 99 6.72 -10.11 -43.50
N GLN A 100 7.28 -10.58 -42.38
CA GLN A 100 7.65 -12.00 -42.21
C GLN A 100 6.54 -12.84 -41.60
N LEU A 101 6.72 -14.17 -41.60
CA LEU A 101 5.89 -15.11 -40.84
C LEU A 101 6.04 -14.85 -39.33
N ASN A 102 4.98 -14.99 -38.57
CA ASN A 102 4.91 -14.65 -37.15
C ASN A 102 5.19 -13.15 -36.84
N SER A 103 4.99 -12.28 -37.83
CA SER A 103 5.09 -10.84 -37.65
C SER A 103 4.10 -10.29 -36.62
N PRO A 104 4.33 -9.08 -36.10
CA PRO A 104 3.39 -8.42 -35.24
C PRO A 104 1.97 -8.45 -35.79
N THR A 105 1.08 -9.07 -35.02
CA THR A 105 -0.33 -9.31 -35.36
C THR A 105 -1.20 -8.70 -34.30
N LEU A 106 -2.20 -7.91 -34.69
CA LEU A 106 -3.24 -7.42 -33.81
C LEU A 106 -4.30 -8.52 -33.68
N THR A 107 -4.28 -9.23 -32.55
CA THR A 107 -5.37 -10.14 -32.17
C THR A 107 -6.48 -9.34 -31.56
N ILE A 108 -7.67 -9.42 -32.10
CA ILE A 108 -8.88 -8.77 -31.59
C ILE A 108 -9.75 -9.86 -30.97
N GLU A 109 -10.11 -9.67 -29.72
CA GLU A 109 -10.99 -10.57 -28.95
C GLU A 109 -12.33 -9.89 -28.75
N GLY A 110 -13.42 -10.62 -29.01
CA GLY A 110 -14.75 -10.07 -28.87
C GLY A 110 -15.83 -11.06 -29.26
N LYS A 111 -17.03 -10.58 -29.57
CA LYS A 111 -18.14 -11.38 -30.01
C LYS A 111 -18.43 -11.12 -31.48
N ASP A 112 -18.74 -12.18 -32.23
CA ASP A 112 -19.19 -12.06 -33.61
C ASP A 112 -20.65 -11.56 -33.72
N ALA A 113 -21.19 -11.49 -34.94
CA ALA A 113 -22.54 -11.05 -35.21
C ALA A 113 -23.63 -11.95 -34.59
N SER A 114 -23.29 -13.21 -34.26
CA SER A 114 -24.17 -14.14 -33.57
C SER A 114 -24.12 -14.02 -32.03
N GLY A 115 -23.15 -13.26 -31.51
CA GLY A 115 -22.88 -13.13 -30.08
C GLY A 115 -21.92 -14.18 -29.52
N ALA A 116 -21.33 -15.04 -30.34
CA ALA A 116 -20.34 -16.02 -29.94
C ALA A 116 -18.95 -15.38 -29.81
N GLN A 117 -18.16 -15.88 -28.85
CA GLN A 117 -16.78 -15.45 -28.68
C GLN A 117 -15.95 -15.74 -29.94
N HIS A 118 -15.20 -14.77 -30.43
CA HIS A 118 -14.37 -14.90 -31.62
C HIS A 118 -13.04 -14.17 -31.47
N TYR A 119 -12.03 -14.63 -32.22
CA TYR A 119 -10.68 -14.08 -32.27
C TYR A 119 -10.31 -13.80 -33.72
N TRP A 120 -10.03 -12.54 -34.02
CA TRP A 120 -9.55 -12.11 -35.36
C TRP A 120 -8.07 -11.83 -35.30
N PHE A 121 -7.31 -12.40 -36.23
CA PHE A 121 -5.85 -12.22 -36.34
C PHE A 121 -5.51 -11.26 -37.46
N VAL A 122 -5.44 -9.96 -37.13
CA VAL A 122 -5.18 -8.89 -38.11
C VAL A 122 -3.68 -8.69 -38.27
N ARG A 123 -3.11 -9.14 -39.37
CA ARG A 123 -1.70 -8.92 -39.67
C ARG A 123 -1.45 -7.44 -39.93
N LEU A 124 -0.61 -6.78 -39.15
CA LEU A 124 -0.37 -5.33 -39.26
C LEU A 124 0.23 -4.92 -40.62
N TRP A 125 1.04 -5.80 -41.25
CA TRP A 125 1.62 -5.55 -42.55
C TRP A 125 0.58 -5.28 -43.64
N ASN A 126 -0.58 -5.90 -43.56
CA ASN A 126 -1.67 -5.69 -44.53
C ASN A 126 -2.22 -4.26 -44.53
N TYR A 127 -1.96 -3.49 -43.45
CA TYR A 127 -2.44 -2.13 -43.21
C TYR A 127 -1.29 -1.11 -43.08
N ALA A 128 -0.07 -1.52 -43.45
CA ALA A 128 1.15 -0.74 -43.29
C ALA A 128 1.57 -0.06 -44.59
N VAL A 129 2.07 1.16 -44.49
CA VAL A 129 2.72 1.89 -45.59
C VAL A 129 4.10 2.32 -45.12
N GLY A 130 5.15 1.77 -45.72
CA GLY A 130 6.53 2.02 -45.33
C GLY A 130 7.41 0.79 -45.46
N SER A 131 8.43 0.68 -44.60
CA SER A 131 9.31 -0.49 -44.53
C SER A 131 8.85 -1.47 -43.44
N PRO A 132 9.33 -2.72 -43.46
CA PRO A 132 8.94 -3.72 -42.45
C PRO A 132 9.27 -3.36 -40.99
N THR A 133 10.18 -2.41 -40.79
CA THR A 133 10.61 -1.95 -39.46
C THR A 133 10.28 -0.49 -39.18
N ASP A 134 9.75 0.26 -40.14
CA ASP A 134 9.31 1.65 -39.99
C ASP A 134 8.17 1.93 -40.97
N ALA A 135 6.94 1.92 -40.49
CA ALA A 135 5.74 2.04 -41.30
C ALA A 135 4.64 2.86 -40.60
N GLN A 136 3.84 3.56 -41.39
CA GLN A 136 2.57 4.12 -40.98
C GLN A 136 1.48 3.05 -41.04
N ILE A 137 0.82 2.77 -39.93
CA ILE A 137 -0.26 1.79 -39.87
C ILE A 137 -1.59 2.53 -39.67
N THR A 138 -2.61 2.12 -40.45
CA THR A 138 -3.96 2.71 -40.35
C THR A 138 -5.00 1.59 -40.30
N LEU A 139 -5.71 1.51 -39.19
CA LEU A 139 -6.69 0.48 -38.86
C LEU A 139 -8.10 1.11 -38.80
N LYS A 140 -8.85 0.98 -39.89
CA LYS A 140 -10.26 1.40 -39.93
C LYS A 140 -11.12 0.21 -39.58
N PHE A 141 -11.64 0.19 -38.33
CA PHE A 141 -12.30 -0.98 -37.74
C PHE A 141 -13.49 -1.52 -38.55
N SER A 142 -14.19 -0.65 -39.30
CA SER A 142 -15.27 -1.09 -40.19
C SER A 142 -14.79 -1.89 -41.42
N GLU A 143 -13.50 -1.86 -41.72
CA GLU A 143 -12.92 -2.42 -42.94
C GLU A 143 -11.78 -3.42 -42.64
N LEU A 144 -11.61 -3.80 -41.34
CA LEU A 144 -10.56 -4.75 -40.98
C LEU A 144 -10.95 -6.18 -41.33
N ASP A 145 -9.99 -6.90 -41.87
CA ASP A 145 -10.01 -8.33 -42.06
C ASP A 145 -8.85 -8.97 -41.28
N GLY A 146 -9.12 -10.02 -40.54
CA GLY A 146 -8.11 -10.99 -40.14
C GLY A 146 -7.62 -11.76 -41.35
N GLY A 147 -6.44 -12.38 -41.20
CA GLY A 147 -5.82 -13.19 -42.24
C GLY A 147 -4.38 -12.79 -42.55
N TYR A 148 -3.64 -13.73 -43.16
CA TYR A 148 -2.23 -13.55 -43.51
C TYR A 148 -2.06 -13.00 -44.94
N ILE A 149 -2.87 -13.50 -45.90
CA ILE A 149 -2.86 -13.09 -47.33
C ILE A 149 -4.28 -12.65 -47.72
N LEU A 150 -4.51 -11.33 -47.70
CA LEU A 150 -5.79 -10.78 -48.11
C LEU A 150 -5.91 -10.68 -49.63
N PRO A 151 -7.09 -10.92 -50.22
CA PRO A 151 -8.35 -11.29 -49.55
C PRO A 151 -8.58 -12.83 -49.43
N GLN A 152 -7.58 -13.67 -49.71
CA GLN A 152 -7.74 -15.12 -49.85
C GLN A 152 -8.18 -15.81 -48.56
N ASP A 153 -7.67 -15.39 -47.42
CA ASP A 153 -7.97 -15.93 -46.07
C ASP A 153 -8.65 -14.89 -45.16
N ALA A 154 -9.39 -13.95 -45.75
CA ALA A 154 -10.04 -12.87 -45.03
C ALA A 154 -11.09 -13.37 -44.04
N ASP A 155 -10.97 -12.95 -42.76
CA ASP A 155 -11.95 -13.13 -41.73
C ASP A 155 -12.42 -11.74 -41.26
N ARG A 156 -13.61 -11.31 -41.69
CA ARG A 156 -14.14 -9.96 -41.44
C ARG A 156 -14.33 -9.69 -39.98
N VAL A 157 -13.63 -8.71 -39.42
CA VAL A 157 -13.80 -8.28 -38.03
C VAL A 157 -15.20 -7.73 -37.82
N PHE A 158 -15.87 -8.22 -36.75
CA PHE A 158 -17.12 -7.63 -36.28
C PHE A 158 -16.83 -6.56 -35.22
N PRO A 159 -16.89 -5.26 -35.55
CA PRO A 159 -16.31 -4.22 -34.72
C PRO A 159 -17.18 -3.74 -33.57
N LYS A 160 -18.39 -4.32 -33.36
CA LYS A 160 -19.37 -3.78 -32.42
C LYS A 160 -19.27 -4.34 -30.99
N GLN A 161 -18.49 -5.41 -30.80
CA GLN A 161 -18.39 -6.13 -29.53
C GLN A 161 -16.92 -6.56 -29.28
N ILE A 162 -16.00 -5.60 -29.24
CA ILE A 162 -14.60 -5.86 -29.00
C ILE A 162 -14.29 -5.69 -27.52
N ASP A 163 -13.83 -6.76 -26.89
CA ASP A 163 -13.49 -6.79 -25.47
C ASP A 163 -12.03 -6.34 -25.23
N ARG A 164 -11.11 -6.88 -26.05
CA ARG A 164 -9.67 -6.66 -25.89
C ARG A 164 -8.95 -6.81 -27.23
N MET A 165 -7.79 -6.20 -27.32
CA MET A 165 -6.85 -6.37 -28.42
C MET A 165 -5.43 -6.47 -27.90
N PHE A 166 -4.60 -7.26 -28.58
CA PHE A 166 -3.17 -7.25 -28.29
C PHE A 166 -2.33 -7.36 -29.56
N ILE A 167 -1.18 -6.70 -29.57
CA ILE A 167 -0.19 -6.80 -30.63
C ILE A 167 0.91 -7.74 -30.16
N SER A 168 1.08 -8.87 -30.86
CA SER A 168 2.11 -9.86 -30.54
C SER A 168 3.50 -9.40 -30.97
N MET A 169 4.52 -9.77 -30.20
CA MET A 169 5.93 -9.51 -30.45
C MET A 169 6.72 -10.77 -30.11
N VAL A 170 7.55 -11.22 -31.07
CA VAL A 170 8.38 -12.41 -30.91
C VAL A 170 9.79 -12.15 -31.49
N ALA A 171 10.79 -12.86 -30.96
CA ALA A 171 12.15 -12.78 -31.41
C ALA A 171 12.36 -13.50 -32.80
N PRO A 172 13.36 -13.13 -33.58
CA PRO A 172 13.78 -13.91 -34.73
C PRO A 172 14.05 -15.36 -34.35
N GLY A 173 13.55 -16.31 -35.18
CA GLY A 173 13.65 -17.74 -34.90
C GLY A 173 12.57 -18.26 -33.91
N TYR A 174 11.53 -17.50 -33.68
CA TYR A 174 10.38 -17.93 -32.86
C TYR A 174 9.80 -19.27 -33.33
N ALA A 175 9.55 -20.15 -32.38
CA ALA A 175 8.86 -21.40 -32.60
C ALA A 175 7.88 -21.63 -31.42
N TYR A 176 6.60 -21.82 -31.76
CA TYR A 176 5.53 -21.94 -30.77
C TYR A 176 5.79 -23.10 -29.77
N LEU A 177 5.69 -22.81 -28.49
CA LEU A 177 5.96 -23.72 -27.37
C LEU A 177 7.39 -24.33 -27.33
N ASP A 178 8.36 -23.72 -28.00
CA ASP A 178 9.75 -24.17 -27.97
C ASP A 178 10.49 -23.55 -26.76
N GLU A 179 10.71 -24.35 -25.73
CA GLU A 179 11.42 -23.98 -24.49
C GLU A 179 12.95 -23.84 -24.64
N THR A 180 13.49 -24.03 -25.85
CA THR A 180 14.92 -23.94 -26.12
C THR A 180 15.43 -22.53 -25.79
N ALA A 181 16.45 -22.46 -24.92
CA ALA A 181 17.09 -21.21 -24.56
C ALA A 181 17.74 -20.50 -25.74
N LEU A 182 17.51 -19.22 -25.85
CA LEU A 182 18.25 -18.33 -26.76
C LEU A 182 19.61 -17.98 -26.10
N THR A 183 20.68 -18.18 -26.83
CA THR A 183 22.05 -17.94 -26.35
C THR A 183 22.83 -17.15 -27.40
N PRO A 184 23.05 -15.85 -27.19
CA PRO A 184 22.56 -15.02 -26.08
C PRO A 184 21.05 -14.76 -26.13
N PRO A 185 20.42 -14.30 -25.01
CA PRO A 185 19.07 -13.77 -25.04
C PRO A 185 18.95 -12.62 -26.04
N ILE A 186 17.77 -12.47 -26.67
CA ILE A 186 17.53 -11.46 -27.70
C ILE A 186 16.79 -10.27 -27.06
N GLU A 187 17.34 -9.06 -27.24
CA GLU A 187 16.67 -7.82 -26.88
C GLU A 187 15.90 -7.29 -28.09
N GLY A 188 14.64 -6.94 -27.89
CA GLY A 188 13.78 -6.36 -28.91
C GLY A 188 13.01 -5.15 -28.40
N TRP A 189 12.54 -4.33 -29.30
CA TRP A 189 11.75 -3.16 -28.96
C TRP A 189 10.75 -2.80 -30.05
N VAL A 190 9.69 -2.13 -29.63
CA VAL A 190 8.66 -1.53 -30.47
C VAL A 190 8.39 -0.12 -29.99
N GLU A 191 8.25 0.82 -30.91
CA GLU A 191 7.76 2.16 -30.65
C GLU A 191 6.51 2.42 -31.49
N MET A 192 5.43 2.83 -30.84
CA MET A 192 4.25 3.38 -31.49
C MET A 192 4.20 4.87 -31.17
N SER A 193 4.28 5.70 -32.21
CA SER A 193 4.24 7.16 -32.10
C SER A 193 3.16 7.74 -33.01
N GLU A 194 2.84 9.02 -32.81
CA GLU A 194 1.75 9.68 -33.54
C GLU A 194 0.42 8.91 -33.44
N ILE A 195 0.14 8.35 -32.27
CA ILE A 195 -1.08 7.57 -32.03
C ILE A 195 -2.28 8.51 -32.12
N LYS A 196 -3.16 8.25 -33.07
CA LYS A 196 -4.37 9.04 -33.31
C LYS A 196 -5.58 8.12 -33.39
N CYS A 197 -6.61 8.48 -32.65
CA CYS A 197 -7.91 7.87 -32.76
C CYS A 197 -8.87 8.89 -33.38
N THR A 198 -9.52 8.54 -34.47
CA THR A 198 -10.50 9.40 -35.15
C THR A 198 -11.82 8.65 -35.32
N GLY A 199 -12.93 9.41 -35.47
CA GLY A 199 -14.24 8.83 -35.70
C GLY A 199 -15.25 9.16 -34.60
N HIS A 200 -16.09 8.20 -34.21
CA HIS A 200 -17.13 8.38 -33.22
C HIS A 200 -16.76 7.67 -31.90
N ARG A 201 -17.18 8.22 -30.76
CA ARG A 201 -16.92 7.64 -29.43
C ARG A 201 -15.44 7.45 -29.10
N MET A 202 -14.67 8.46 -29.39
CA MET A 202 -13.21 8.44 -29.17
C MET A 202 -12.82 8.67 -27.71
N MET A 203 -13.73 9.18 -26.89
CA MET A 203 -13.44 9.48 -25.49
C MET A 203 -13.61 8.24 -24.63
N LEU A 204 -12.70 8.05 -23.66
CA LEU A 204 -12.88 7.10 -22.59
C LEU A 204 -13.90 7.65 -21.59
N GLU A 205 -14.82 6.80 -21.19
CA GLU A 205 -15.60 7.01 -19.98
C GLU A 205 -14.76 6.53 -18.81
N ILE A 206 -14.21 7.44 -18.04
CA ILE A 206 -13.34 7.11 -16.90
C ILE A 206 -13.95 7.58 -15.60
N GLY A 207 -13.63 6.86 -14.53
CA GLY A 207 -13.78 7.32 -13.18
C GLY A 207 -12.87 8.52 -12.95
N ASP A 208 -13.45 9.68 -12.75
CA ASP A 208 -12.74 10.95 -12.75
C ASP A 208 -12.82 11.61 -11.39
N VAL A 209 -12.37 10.87 -10.40
CA VAL A 209 -12.36 11.29 -9.02
C VAL A 209 -10.97 11.79 -8.65
N VAL A 210 -10.90 12.92 -7.94
CA VAL A 210 -9.69 13.38 -7.28
C VAL A 210 -9.98 13.38 -5.77
N VAL A 211 -9.41 12.41 -5.07
CA VAL A 211 -9.49 12.34 -3.61
C VAL A 211 -8.60 13.44 -3.03
N PRO A 212 -9.09 14.22 -2.06
CA PRO A 212 -8.26 15.21 -1.37
C PRO A 212 -7.00 14.59 -0.76
N PRO A 213 -5.89 15.33 -0.65
CA PRO A 213 -4.69 14.82 0.01
C PRO A 213 -5.00 14.29 1.42
N ASN A 214 -4.63 13.05 1.67
CA ASN A 214 -4.95 12.34 2.91
C ASN A 214 -3.79 12.30 3.93
N GLY A 215 -2.66 12.94 3.59
CA GLY A 215 -1.47 12.99 4.46
C GLY A 215 -0.65 11.70 4.50
N LEU A 216 -0.96 10.72 3.63
CA LEU A 216 -0.24 9.45 3.56
C LEU A 216 0.65 9.39 2.32
N ALA A 217 1.74 8.67 2.47
CA ALA A 217 2.56 8.14 1.39
C ALA A 217 2.08 6.74 0.99
N VAL A 218 2.61 6.17 -0.09
CA VAL A 218 2.17 4.87 -0.61
C VAL A 218 3.36 3.99 -0.97
N ALA A 219 3.21 2.70 -0.78
CA ALA A 219 4.14 1.70 -1.29
C ALA A 219 3.60 1.04 -2.57
N THR A 220 4.52 0.71 -3.47
CA THR A 220 4.26 -0.01 -4.73
C THR A 220 5.30 -1.11 -4.92
N GLY A 221 5.06 -2.04 -5.83
CA GLY A 221 6.02 -3.07 -6.20
C GLY A 221 6.15 -3.16 -7.72
N TYR A 222 7.35 -3.41 -8.22
CA TYR A 222 7.58 -3.58 -9.66
C TYR A 222 6.86 -4.81 -10.21
N ASP A 223 6.89 -5.93 -9.48
CA ASP A 223 6.23 -7.17 -9.91
C ASP A 223 4.74 -6.98 -10.18
N ASP A 224 4.07 -6.18 -9.37
CA ASP A 224 2.63 -5.93 -9.49
C ASP A 224 2.30 -4.86 -10.53
N ASN A 225 3.22 -3.91 -10.77
CA ASN A 225 2.93 -2.70 -11.55
C ASN A 225 3.77 -2.55 -12.82
N GLY A 226 4.80 -3.38 -13.03
CA GLY A 226 5.73 -3.28 -14.16
C GLY A 226 5.10 -3.55 -15.54
N THR A 227 3.89 -4.10 -15.57
CA THR A 227 3.13 -4.37 -16.81
C THR A 227 2.36 -3.16 -17.32
N GLN A 228 2.21 -2.12 -16.53
CA GLN A 228 1.54 -0.87 -16.89
C GLN A 228 2.53 0.29 -17.05
N THR A 229 2.08 1.38 -17.65
CA THR A 229 2.95 2.56 -17.79
C THR A 229 3.14 3.29 -16.45
N PRO A 230 4.32 3.85 -16.18
CA PRO A 230 4.54 4.71 -15.02
C PRO A 230 3.58 5.91 -14.95
N ALA A 231 3.21 6.50 -16.08
CA ALA A 231 2.28 7.62 -16.13
C ALA A 231 0.88 7.24 -15.60
N ARG A 232 0.38 6.04 -15.93
CA ARG A 232 -0.87 5.51 -15.40
C ARG A 232 -0.77 5.28 -13.89
N LEU A 233 0.33 4.67 -13.45
CA LEU A 233 0.58 4.39 -12.04
C LEU A 233 0.57 5.68 -11.19
N LEU A 234 1.32 6.71 -11.62
CA LEU A 234 1.40 7.98 -10.88
C LEU A 234 0.08 8.77 -10.92
N ARG A 235 -0.69 8.65 -12.01
CA ARG A 235 -2.07 9.19 -12.07
C ARG A 235 -2.91 8.57 -10.95
N SER A 236 -2.94 7.24 -10.84
CA SER A 236 -3.70 6.54 -9.82
C SER A 236 -3.30 6.99 -8.41
N ILE A 237 -2.02 6.98 -8.08
CA ILE A 237 -1.49 7.40 -6.77
C ILE A 237 -1.94 8.84 -6.43
N ARG A 238 -1.78 9.76 -7.38
CA ARG A 238 -2.10 11.18 -7.15
C ARG A 238 -3.60 11.42 -6.97
N GLN A 239 -4.43 10.78 -7.80
CA GLN A 239 -5.89 10.94 -7.75
C GLN A 239 -6.52 10.29 -6.53
N LEU A 240 -5.89 9.28 -5.94
CA LEU A 240 -6.29 8.67 -4.65
C LEU A 240 -5.85 9.48 -3.42
N GLY A 241 -5.28 10.65 -3.60
CA GLY A 241 -4.97 11.57 -2.50
C GLY A 241 -3.62 11.36 -1.84
N TYR A 242 -2.79 10.42 -2.34
CA TYR A 242 -1.43 10.23 -1.82
C TYR A 242 -0.49 11.35 -2.26
N ARG A 243 0.40 11.74 -1.37
CA ARG A 243 1.41 12.79 -1.60
C ARG A 243 2.72 12.38 -0.90
N GLY A 244 3.79 13.13 -1.15
CA GLY A 244 5.08 12.89 -0.50
C GLY A 244 5.88 11.80 -1.16
N SER A 245 6.28 10.79 -0.40
CA SER A 245 7.14 9.72 -0.89
C SER A 245 6.36 8.55 -1.50
N ILE A 246 7.00 7.85 -2.44
CA ILE A 246 6.57 6.55 -2.94
C ILE A 246 7.70 5.57 -2.68
N VAL A 247 7.46 4.54 -1.85
CA VAL A 247 8.38 3.39 -1.78
C VAL A 247 8.02 2.45 -2.92
N HIS A 248 9.01 2.20 -3.77
CA HIS A 248 8.87 1.28 -4.89
C HIS A 248 9.76 0.06 -4.65
N TYR A 249 9.13 -1.06 -4.32
CA TYR A 249 9.79 -2.31 -4.03
C TYR A 249 10.38 -2.93 -5.31
N VAL A 250 11.69 -3.15 -5.28
CA VAL A 250 12.47 -3.79 -6.34
C VAL A 250 13.05 -5.08 -5.72
N GLY A 251 12.21 -6.06 -5.51
CA GLY A 251 12.52 -7.29 -4.78
C GLY A 251 12.65 -8.51 -5.67
N MET A 252 11.77 -9.46 -5.53
CA MET A 252 11.85 -10.85 -5.96
C MET A 252 11.85 -11.12 -7.46
N SER A 253 11.72 -10.14 -8.33
CA SER A 253 11.30 -10.32 -9.70
C SER A 253 12.37 -10.81 -10.67
N HIS A 254 11.91 -11.05 -11.88
CA HIS A 254 12.67 -11.44 -13.07
C HIS A 254 13.22 -10.23 -13.86
N TYR A 255 13.19 -9.02 -13.34
CA TYR A 255 13.75 -7.82 -14.00
C TYR A 255 15.26 -7.72 -13.93
N PHE A 256 15.92 -8.58 -13.18
CA PHE A 256 17.36 -8.73 -13.27
C PHE A 256 17.75 -9.32 -14.62
N ARG A 257 18.94 -8.99 -15.09
CA ARG A 257 19.51 -9.66 -16.25
C ARG A 257 19.80 -11.12 -15.88
N LEU A 258 19.19 -12.03 -16.63
CA LEU A 258 19.38 -13.47 -16.46
C LEU A 258 20.39 -13.99 -17.49
N ALA A 259 21.20 -14.94 -17.06
CA ALA A 259 22.12 -15.67 -17.92
C ALA A 259 21.75 -17.16 -17.96
N PRO A 260 21.68 -17.80 -19.13
CA PRO A 260 21.49 -19.25 -19.23
C PRO A 260 22.69 -19.98 -18.64
N GLN A 261 22.46 -20.85 -17.65
CA GLN A 261 23.48 -21.70 -17.01
C GLN A 261 22.87 -23.07 -16.71
N SER A 262 23.44 -24.12 -17.31
CA SER A 262 23.04 -25.52 -17.04
C SER A 262 21.53 -25.76 -17.11
N GLY A 263 20.85 -25.16 -18.09
CA GLY A 263 19.40 -25.28 -18.29
C GLY A 263 18.54 -24.38 -17.40
N GLN A 264 19.15 -23.53 -16.56
CA GLN A 264 18.48 -22.53 -15.74
C GLN A 264 18.82 -21.12 -16.23
N PHE A 265 17.99 -20.15 -15.86
CA PHE A 265 18.23 -18.72 -16.09
C PHE A 265 18.53 -18.07 -14.74
N LEU A 266 19.81 -17.74 -14.50
CA LEU A 266 20.29 -17.27 -13.19
C LEU A 266 20.73 -15.81 -13.24
N VAL A 267 20.58 -15.08 -12.12
CA VAL A 267 21.18 -13.76 -11.94
C VAL A 267 22.71 -13.86 -11.79
N GLY A 268 23.42 -12.71 -11.81
CA GLY A 268 24.88 -12.69 -11.61
C GLY A 268 25.71 -12.90 -12.86
N GLY A 269 25.10 -12.91 -14.02
CA GLY A 269 25.80 -12.87 -15.33
C GLY A 269 26.59 -11.57 -15.53
N ALA A 270 27.53 -11.58 -16.48
CA ALA A 270 28.32 -10.39 -16.82
C ALA A 270 27.45 -9.24 -17.41
N GLY A 271 27.86 -7.99 -17.17
CA GLY A 271 27.21 -6.80 -17.68
C GLY A 271 26.32 -6.10 -16.66
N ASN A 272 25.38 -5.28 -17.16
CA ASN A 272 24.45 -4.57 -16.28
C ASN A 272 23.56 -5.58 -15.55
N PRO A 273 23.38 -5.47 -14.21
CA PRO A 273 22.58 -6.40 -13.44
C PRO A 273 21.06 -6.30 -13.71
N LEU A 274 20.60 -5.16 -14.24
CA LEU A 274 19.21 -4.98 -14.66
C LEU A 274 19.07 -5.22 -16.17
N CYS A 275 17.97 -5.83 -16.58
CA CYS A 275 17.62 -5.95 -17.99
C CYS A 275 17.14 -4.61 -18.58
N THR A 276 17.19 -4.47 -19.90
CA THR A 276 16.80 -3.26 -20.62
C THR A 276 15.36 -2.81 -20.34
N PRO A 277 14.33 -3.68 -20.35
CA PRO A 277 12.97 -3.29 -20.00
C PRO A 277 12.84 -2.70 -18.61
N ALA A 278 13.46 -3.33 -17.61
CA ALA A 278 13.40 -2.85 -16.23
C ALA A 278 14.07 -1.48 -16.08
N ARG A 279 15.22 -1.28 -16.73
CA ARG A 279 15.92 0.03 -16.72
C ARG A 279 15.05 1.12 -17.35
N ALA A 280 14.45 0.85 -18.49
CA ALA A 280 13.59 1.80 -19.21
C ALA A 280 12.38 2.18 -18.35
N TRP A 281 11.73 1.20 -17.74
CA TRP A 281 10.57 1.42 -16.89
C TRP A 281 10.91 2.23 -15.64
N HIS A 282 11.97 1.87 -14.91
CA HIS A 282 12.38 2.60 -13.71
C HIS A 282 12.82 4.03 -14.03
N LEU A 283 13.53 4.24 -15.15
CA LEU A 283 13.88 5.59 -15.56
C LEU A 283 12.65 6.45 -15.85
N ALA A 284 11.66 5.89 -16.55
CA ALA A 284 10.39 6.56 -16.82
C ALA A 284 9.60 6.80 -15.52
N PHE A 285 9.57 5.84 -14.59
CA PHE A 285 8.93 5.98 -13.29
C PHE A 285 9.54 7.12 -12.46
N LEU A 286 10.87 7.18 -12.40
CA LEU A 286 11.59 8.23 -11.66
C LEU A 286 11.37 9.62 -12.29
N ALA A 287 11.38 9.70 -13.63
CA ALA A 287 11.08 10.93 -14.34
C ALA A 287 9.63 11.40 -14.10
N GLU A 288 8.69 10.46 -14.07
CA GLU A 288 7.29 10.74 -13.81
C GLU A 288 7.05 11.16 -12.35
N CYS A 289 7.73 10.53 -11.38
CA CYS A 289 7.74 10.99 -9.98
C CYS A 289 8.18 12.46 -9.89
N LYS A 290 9.28 12.80 -10.56
CA LYS A 290 9.75 14.19 -10.58
C LYS A 290 8.74 15.15 -11.19
N ARG A 291 8.15 14.77 -12.33
CA ARG A 291 7.12 15.58 -13.03
C ARG A 291 5.90 15.84 -12.15
N THR A 292 5.50 14.85 -11.37
CA THR A 292 4.29 14.89 -10.53
C THR A 292 4.53 15.34 -9.09
N GLY A 293 5.79 15.61 -8.72
CA GLY A 293 6.17 16.12 -7.40
C GLY A 293 6.26 15.06 -6.31
N PHE A 294 6.40 13.77 -6.67
CA PHE A 294 6.65 12.69 -5.72
C PHE A 294 8.15 12.47 -5.48
N SER A 295 8.47 11.98 -4.29
CA SER A 295 9.82 11.62 -3.87
C SER A 295 9.99 10.10 -3.84
N PRO A 296 10.58 9.49 -4.87
CA PRO A 296 10.73 8.04 -4.93
C PRO A 296 11.80 7.54 -3.95
N ILE A 297 11.52 6.39 -3.32
CA ILE A 297 12.45 5.56 -2.57
C ILE A 297 12.47 4.20 -3.27
N LEU A 298 13.61 3.80 -3.84
CA LEU A 298 13.74 2.46 -4.39
C LEU A 298 14.14 1.49 -3.28
N SER A 299 13.37 0.42 -3.12
CA SER A 299 13.64 -0.62 -2.12
C SER A 299 14.35 -1.79 -2.77
N LEU A 300 15.58 -2.06 -2.37
CA LEU A 300 16.37 -3.20 -2.86
C LEU A 300 16.41 -4.29 -1.82
N SER A 301 15.87 -5.46 -2.18
CA SER A 301 15.71 -6.61 -1.30
C SER A 301 16.91 -7.57 -1.34
N TYR A 302 17.15 -8.26 -0.22
CA TYR A 302 18.00 -9.46 -0.14
C TYR A 302 17.31 -10.71 -0.73
N GLU A 303 16.05 -10.61 -1.12
CA GLU A 303 15.31 -11.69 -1.75
C GLU A 303 15.55 -11.72 -3.27
N VAL A 304 15.70 -12.93 -3.80
CA VAL A 304 15.75 -13.21 -5.24
C VAL A 304 14.82 -14.37 -5.52
N LEU A 305 14.04 -14.29 -6.60
CA LEU A 305 13.17 -15.38 -7.02
C LEU A 305 13.95 -16.69 -7.07
N ALA A 306 13.53 -17.72 -6.33
CA ALA A 306 14.31 -18.92 -6.08
C ALA A 306 14.81 -19.61 -7.36
N GLN A 307 13.97 -19.67 -8.40
CA GLN A 307 14.36 -20.26 -9.70
C GLN A 307 15.47 -19.49 -10.42
N HIS A 308 15.75 -18.24 -10.04
CA HIS A 308 16.78 -17.40 -10.65
C HIS A 308 17.97 -17.13 -9.72
N CYS A 309 17.92 -17.61 -8.48
CA CYS A 309 18.97 -17.45 -7.49
C CYS A 309 20.02 -18.57 -7.63
N PRO A 310 21.31 -18.26 -7.85
CA PRO A 310 22.36 -19.26 -7.81
C PRO A 310 22.36 -20.03 -6.50
N ASP A 311 22.44 -21.35 -6.55
CA ASP A 311 22.27 -22.21 -5.38
C ASP A 311 23.27 -21.91 -4.25
N ALA A 312 24.52 -21.58 -4.61
CA ALA A 312 25.57 -21.21 -3.66
C ALA A 312 25.32 -19.86 -2.96
N TRP A 313 24.39 -19.04 -3.42
CA TRP A 313 24.09 -17.73 -2.84
C TRP A 313 23.02 -17.76 -1.76
N ARG A 314 22.28 -18.89 -1.69
CA ARG A 314 21.13 -19.05 -0.79
C ARG A 314 21.56 -19.28 0.64
N GLN A 315 20.87 -18.65 1.56
CA GLN A 315 20.94 -19.03 2.97
C GLN A 315 20.42 -20.45 3.15
N ARG A 316 20.95 -21.18 4.15
CA ARG A 316 20.54 -22.56 4.46
C ARG A 316 20.40 -22.78 5.96
N ASP A 317 19.45 -23.64 6.35
CA ASP A 317 19.34 -24.14 7.72
C ASP A 317 20.42 -25.20 8.04
N TRP A 318 20.42 -25.65 9.28
CA TRP A 318 21.37 -26.68 9.75
C TRP A 318 21.31 -27.97 8.92
N ASN A 319 20.12 -28.35 8.43
CA ASN A 319 19.92 -29.55 7.62
C ASN A 319 20.26 -29.34 6.13
N GLY A 320 20.73 -28.17 5.75
CA GLY A 320 21.07 -27.81 4.38
C GLY A 320 19.89 -27.41 3.51
N ASN A 321 18.69 -27.26 4.06
CA ASN A 321 17.54 -26.76 3.31
C ASN A 321 17.71 -25.28 2.96
N PRO A 322 17.48 -24.87 1.70
CA PRO A 322 17.59 -23.48 1.33
C PRO A 322 16.46 -22.63 1.93
N SER A 323 16.74 -21.37 2.24
CA SER A 323 15.72 -20.40 2.62
C SER A 323 14.73 -20.25 1.48
N LEU A 324 13.45 -20.52 1.75
CA LEU A 324 12.36 -20.32 0.80
C LEU A 324 11.21 -19.59 1.50
N THR A 325 10.72 -18.54 0.87
CA THR A 325 9.54 -17.82 1.36
C THR A 325 8.27 -18.62 1.12
N GLY A 326 7.17 -18.19 1.76
CA GLY A 326 5.87 -18.86 1.62
C GLY A 326 5.05 -18.42 0.38
N TRP A 327 5.60 -17.57 -0.48
CA TRP A 327 4.92 -17.12 -1.70
C TRP A 327 4.97 -18.18 -2.81
N ASP A 328 4.14 -18.05 -3.82
CA ASP A 328 4.19 -18.83 -5.04
C ASP A 328 4.33 -17.90 -6.26
N PRO A 329 5.40 -17.99 -7.06
CA PRO A 329 6.61 -18.79 -6.84
C PRO A 329 7.47 -18.26 -5.68
N PRO A 330 8.20 -19.16 -4.96
CA PRO A 330 8.99 -18.75 -3.80
C PRO A 330 10.22 -17.93 -4.18
N SER A 331 10.67 -17.08 -3.29
CA SER A 331 11.99 -16.46 -3.31
C SER A 331 12.92 -17.12 -2.32
N SER A 332 14.22 -16.85 -2.47
CA SER A 332 15.28 -17.27 -1.57
C SER A 332 16.08 -16.05 -1.11
N LEU A 333 16.51 -16.03 0.13
CA LEU A 333 17.31 -14.94 0.65
C LEU A 333 18.79 -15.17 0.36
N LEU A 334 19.47 -14.11 -0.08
CA LEU A 334 20.92 -14.10 -0.30
C LEU A 334 21.66 -14.17 1.04
N SER A 335 22.68 -15.02 1.11
CA SER A 335 23.54 -15.10 2.30
C SER A 335 24.39 -13.83 2.42
N PRO A 336 24.30 -13.09 3.55
CA PRO A 336 25.17 -11.96 3.83
C PRO A 336 26.66 -12.28 3.85
N ALA A 337 26.99 -13.57 4.05
CA ALA A 337 28.36 -14.08 4.04
C ALA A 337 28.90 -14.37 2.63
N ASN A 338 28.01 -14.49 1.63
CA ASN A 338 28.43 -14.85 0.27
C ASN A 338 28.91 -13.63 -0.51
N SER A 339 30.23 -13.49 -0.64
CA SER A 339 30.85 -12.34 -1.31
C SER A 339 30.39 -12.13 -2.75
N PRO A 340 30.25 -13.14 -3.64
CA PRO A 340 29.66 -12.99 -4.97
C PRO A 340 28.24 -12.46 -4.94
N ALA A 341 27.37 -12.96 -4.06
CA ALA A 341 25.99 -12.49 -3.92
C ALA A 341 25.95 -11.02 -3.47
N MET A 342 26.75 -10.66 -2.48
CA MET A 342 26.80 -9.27 -1.98
C MET A 342 27.39 -8.31 -3.02
N ALA A 343 28.42 -8.72 -3.77
CA ALA A 343 28.98 -7.92 -4.86
C ALA A 343 27.93 -7.68 -5.98
N TRP A 344 27.14 -8.71 -6.31
CA TRP A 344 26.06 -8.56 -7.27
C TRP A 344 24.98 -7.60 -6.75
N LEU A 345 24.55 -7.73 -5.48
CA LEU A 345 23.55 -6.84 -4.87
C LEU A 345 24.03 -5.38 -4.86
N GLN A 346 25.34 -5.16 -4.57
CA GLN A 346 25.96 -3.83 -4.65
C GLN A 346 25.97 -3.28 -6.08
N SER A 347 26.17 -4.15 -7.10
CA SER A 347 26.08 -3.72 -8.49
C SER A 347 24.65 -3.29 -8.88
N VAL A 348 23.61 -3.98 -8.38
CA VAL A 348 22.21 -3.59 -8.55
C VAL A 348 21.96 -2.22 -7.90
N ALA A 349 22.41 -2.03 -6.65
CA ALA A 349 22.29 -0.74 -5.96
C ALA A 349 22.97 0.40 -6.74
N THR A 350 24.14 0.15 -7.28
CA THR A 350 24.88 1.14 -8.10
C THR A 350 24.09 1.53 -9.35
N GLU A 351 23.47 0.55 -10.02
CA GLU A 351 22.65 0.82 -11.22
C GLU A 351 21.39 1.60 -10.85
N LEU A 352 20.68 1.25 -9.77
CA LEU A 352 19.50 1.99 -9.30
C LEU A 352 19.84 3.44 -8.94
N VAL A 353 20.97 3.67 -8.26
CA VAL A 353 21.47 5.03 -7.99
C VAL A 353 21.77 5.77 -9.30
N GLY A 354 22.36 5.08 -10.27
CA GLY A 354 22.61 5.64 -11.60
C GLY A 354 21.33 6.12 -12.29
N LEU A 355 20.25 5.34 -12.23
CA LEU A 355 18.93 5.71 -12.78
C LEU A 355 18.33 6.92 -12.04
N MET A 356 18.43 6.98 -10.71
CA MET A 356 17.99 8.16 -9.94
C MET A 356 18.73 9.43 -10.33
N LYS A 357 20.06 9.34 -10.48
CA LYS A 357 20.88 10.47 -10.96
C LYS A 357 20.51 10.89 -12.37
N GLN A 358 20.30 9.94 -13.28
CA GLN A 358 19.88 10.19 -14.66
C GLN A 358 18.51 10.88 -14.72
N ALA A 359 17.57 10.48 -13.89
CA ALA A 359 16.25 11.13 -13.76
C ALA A 359 16.32 12.47 -13.00
N ASN A 360 17.45 12.79 -12.41
CA ASN A 360 17.66 13.98 -11.60
C ASN A 360 16.64 14.08 -10.44
N VAL A 361 16.49 12.98 -9.70
CA VAL A 361 15.76 12.89 -8.43
C VAL A 361 16.75 12.67 -7.28
N ALA A 362 16.31 12.92 -6.05
CA ALA A 362 17.11 12.64 -4.85
C ALA A 362 17.43 11.14 -4.77
N VAL A 363 18.66 10.80 -4.36
CA VAL A 363 19.05 9.40 -4.17
C VAL A 363 18.54 8.93 -2.81
N ARG A 364 17.54 8.06 -2.83
CA ARG A 364 16.90 7.48 -1.65
C ARG A 364 16.71 5.98 -1.87
N LEU A 365 17.42 5.16 -1.10
CA LEU A 365 17.41 3.72 -1.25
C LEU A 365 17.11 3.03 0.08
N GLN A 366 16.09 2.18 0.09
CA GLN A 366 15.77 1.31 1.20
C GLN A 366 16.51 -0.02 1.04
N VAL A 367 17.17 -0.46 2.10
CA VAL A 367 17.66 -1.85 2.24
C VAL A 367 16.50 -2.70 2.73
N GLY A 368 15.95 -3.51 1.84
CA GLY A 368 14.79 -4.36 2.07
C GLY A 368 15.19 -5.79 2.46
N GLU A 369 14.43 -6.40 3.35
CA GLU A 369 14.55 -7.77 3.83
C GLU A 369 15.97 -8.22 4.20
N PRO A 370 16.76 -7.40 4.89
CA PRO A 370 18.10 -7.77 5.29
C PRO A 370 18.07 -8.61 6.57
N TRP A 371 17.69 -9.86 6.47
CA TRP A 371 17.64 -10.77 7.62
C TRP A 371 18.04 -12.18 7.25
N TRP A 372 18.43 -12.94 8.26
CA TRP A 372 18.56 -14.36 8.18
C TRP A 372 17.18 -15.00 8.26
N TRP A 373 16.86 -15.80 7.26
CA TRP A 373 15.54 -16.44 7.18
C TRP A 373 15.32 -17.37 8.37
N ILE A 374 14.11 -17.31 8.91
CA ILE A 374 13.64 -18.21 9.96
C ILE A 374 12.36 -18.87 9.44
N PHE A 375 12.40 -20.21 9.36
CA PHE A 375 11.22 -20.97 8.99
C PHE A 375 10.14 -20.89 10.08
N SER A 376 8.89 -21.13 9.70
CA SER A 376 7.74 -21.12 10.62
C SER A 376 7.87 -22.09 11.80
N ASP A 377 8.71 -23.13 11.69
CA ASP A 377 9.03 -24.08 12.76
C ASP A 377 10.20 -23.63 13.68
N GLY A 378 10.80 -22.47 13.42
CA GLY A 378 11.88 -21.89 14.24
C GLY A 378 13.30 -22.22 13.81
N ARG A 379 13.51 -22.89 12.67
CA ARG A 379 14.85 -23.14 12.11
C ARG A 379 15.40 -21.88 11.47
N ILE A 380 16.61 -21.49 11.82
CA ILE A 380 17.32 -20.32 11.26
C ILE A 380 18.29 -20.72 10.16
N CYS A 381 18.37 -19.93 9.10
CA CYS A 381 19.19 -20.20 7.91
C CYS A 381 20.54 -19.48 7.95
N ILE A 382 21.43 -19.87 8.86
CA ILE A 382 22.78 -19.32 9.03
C ILE A 382 23.89 -20.37 8.73
N TYR A 383 23.57 -21.39 7.93
CA TYR A 383 24.46 -22.57 7.75
C TYR A 383 24.79 -22.88 6.29
N ASP A 384 24.66 -21.91 5.37
CA ASP A 384 25.26 -22.02 4.04
C ASP A 384 26.81 -22.08 4.15
N ASP A 385 27.47 -22.53 3.11
CA ASP A 385 28.92 -22.76 3.17
C ASP A 385 29.73 -21.48 3.43
N ALA A 386 29.29 -20.36 2.90
CA ALA A 386 29.94 -19.07 3.14
C ALA A 386 29.75 -18.62 4.60
N ALA A 387 28.56 -18.77 5.16
CA ALA A 387 28.29 -18.48 6.56
C ALA A 387 29.03 -19.39 7.50
N LYS A 388 29.07 -20.72 7.25
CA LYS A 388 29.89 -21.68 8.03
C LYS A 388 31.36 -21.28 8.03
N ALA A 389 31.91 -20.92 6.87
CA ALA A 389 33.30 -20.47 6.77
C ALA A 389 33.54 -19.17 7.59
N ALA A 390 32.65 -18.21 7.54
CA ALA A 390 32.71 -16.98 8.33
C ALA A 390 32.64 -17.23 9.84
N PHE A 391 31.96 -18.30 10.28
CA PHE A 391 31.83 -18.70 11.68
C PHE A 391 32.93 -19.73 12.14
N GLY A 392 34.01 -19.85 11.38
CA GLY A 392 35.16 -20.71 11.74
C GLY A 392 35.06 -22.17 11.26
N GLY A 393 34.16 -22.44 10.29
CA GLY A 393 34.06 -23.71 9.57
C GLY A 393 33.14 -24.75 10.20
N ASN A 394 32.95 -24.74 11.50
CA ASN A 394 32.10 -25.71 12.20
C ASN A 394 31.26 -25.03 13.31
N PRO A 395 30.28 -24.17 12.95
CA PRO A 395 29.45 -23.51 13.93
C PRO A 395 28.59 -24.50 14.73
N VAL A 396 28.23 -24.15 15.97
CA VAL A 396 27.34 -24.96 16.80
C VAL A 396 25.93 -25.03 16.17
N GLU A 397 25.27 -26.17 16.35
CA GLU A 397 23.92 -26.34 15.87
C GLU A 397 22.89 -25.50 16.65
N ILE A 398 22.01 -24.83 15.91
CA ILE A 398 20.74 -24.24 16.42
C ILE A 398 19.61 -24.88 15.63
N SER A 399 19.06 -25.95 16.18
CA SER A 399 17.99 -26.70 15.51
C SER A 399 16.63 -25.96 15.55
N ASN A 400 16.38 -25.15 16.61
CA ASN A 400 15.14 -24.42 16.78
C ASN A 400 15.30 -23.23 17.73
N LEU A 401 14.95 -22.03 17.30
CA LEU A 401 15.02 -20.79 18.11
C LEU A 401 13.97 -20.70 19.22
N ARG A 402 12.94 -21.56 19.21
CA ARG A 402 11.95 -21.63 20.29
C ARG A 402 12.47 -22.34 21.54
N GLN A 403 13.60 -23.02 21.42
CA GLN A 403 14.24 -23.69 22.55
C GLN A 403 15.15 -22.73 23.31
N SER A 404 15.45 -23.08 24.58
CA SER A 404 16.44 -22.35 25.37
C SER A 404 17.84 -22.55 24.77
N LEU A 405 18.47 -21.44 24.38
CA LEU A 405 19.80 -21.46 23.77
C LEU A 405 20.92 -21.36 24.84
N ASN A 406 21.99 -22.12 24.67
CA ASN A 406 23.19 -22.01 25.48
C ASN A 406 24.08 -20.83 25.04
N ALA A 407 25.16 -20.57 25.81
CA ALA A 407 26.03 -19.44 25.54
C ALA A 407 26.74 -19.52 24.16
N PRO A 408 27.28 -20.65 23.68
CA PRO A 408 27.83 -20.78 22.33
C PRO A 408 26.82 -20.51 21.22
N GLN A 409 25.58 -20.98 21.36
CA GLN A 409 24.50 -20.71 20.38
C GLN A 409 24.12 -19.24 20.31
N LYS A 410 24.05 -18.57 21.48
CA LYS A 410 23.82 -17.11 21.54
C LYS A 410 24.95 -16.32 20.91
N ALA A 411 26.22 -16.74 21.18
CA ALA A 411 27.39 -16.12 20.55
C ALA A 411 27.40 -16.30 19.02
N LEU A 412 26.92 -17.44 18.51
CA LEU A 412 26.76 -17.65 17.06
C LEU A 412 25.71 -16.69 16.47
N LEU A 413 24.56 -16.47 17.14
CA LEU A 413 23.57 -15.50 16.70
C LEU A 413 24.09 -14.05 16.72
N ASP A 414 24.91 -13.70 17.73
CA ASP A 414 25.56 -12.40 17.79
C ASP A 414 26.57 -12.23 16.63
N ALA A 415 27.34 -13.28 16.29
CA ALA A 415 28.23 -13.29 15.13
C ALA A 415 27.45 -13.17 13.80
N ALA A 416 26.31 -13.85 13.68
CA ALA A 416 25.42 -13.74 12.51
C ALA A 416 24.88 -12.33 12.38
N GLY A 417 24.47 -11.69 13.48
CA GLY A 417 24.05 -10.29 13.49
C GLY A 417 25.16 -9.32 13.09
N ALA A 418 26.37 -9.53 13.56
CA ALA A 418 27.52 -8.71 13.17
C ALA A 418 27.83 -8.82 11.66
N LEU A 419 27.74 -10.02 11.11
CA LEU A 419 27.94 -10.28 9.69
C LEU A 419 26.84 -9.61 8.84
N LEU A 420 25.59 -9.72 9.27
CA LEU A 420 24.46 -9.04 8.62
C LEU A 420 24.66 -7.52 8.63
N ALA A 421 25.04 -6.95 9.77
CA ALA A 421 25.29 -5.51 9.88
C ALA A 421 26.46 -5.07 8.99
N ALA A 422 27.52 -5.86 8.88
CA ALA A 422 28.63 -5.56 7.97
C ALA A 422 28.20 -5.57 6.50
N SER A 423 27.34 -6.51 6.10
CA SER A 423 26.84 -6.58 4.72
C SER A 423 25.95 -5.38 4.37
N THR A 424 25.05 -4.97 5.26
CA THR A 424 24.20 -3.80 5.06
C THR A 424 25.02 -2.51 5.07
N ALA A 425 26.03 -2.37 5.93
CA ALA A 425 26.93 -1.22 5.95
C ALA A 425 27.72 -1.10 4.64
N ALA A 426 28.18 -2.23 4.07
CA ALA A 426 28.85 -2.24 2.77
C ALA A 426 27.94 -1.80 1.65
N LEU A 427 26.65 -2.23 1.67
CA LEU A 427 25.63 -1.81 0.70
C LEU A 427 25.36 -0.30 0.81
N VAL A 428 25.18 0.24 2.02
CA VAL A 428 24.99 1.68 2.26
C VAL A 428 26.21 2.47 1.79
N SER A 429 27.42 2.00 2.05
CA SER A 429 28.65 2.63 1.55
C SER A 429 28.70 2.65 0.03
N THR A 430 28.28 1.57 -0.64
CA THR A 430 28.17 1.52 -2.10
C THR A 430 27.19 2.56 -2.61
N VAL A 431 26.00 2.66 -2.01
CA VAL A 431 24.96 3.66 -2.39
C VAL A 431 25.52 5.09 -2.26
N ARG A 432 26.12 5.40 -1.11
CA ARG A 432 26.72 6.74 -0.86
C ARG A 432 27.84 7.07 -1.83
N THR A 433 28.70 6.10 -2.14
CA THR A 433 29.78 6.26 -3.13
C THR A 433 29.24 6.48 -4.53
N ALA A 434 28.28 5.69 -4.97
CA ALA A 434 27.66 5.83 -6.29
C ALA A 434 26.87 7.13 -6.45
N ALA A 435 26.30 7.65 -5.38
CA ALA A 435 25.57 8.92 -5.37
C ALA A 435 26.49 10.14 -5.55
N ALA A 436 27.73 10.07 -5.08
CA ALA A 436 28.65 11.21 -5.08
C ALA A 436 28.69 11.95 -6.44
N PRO A 437 28.76 13.31 -6.45
CA PRO A 437 28.88 14.22 -5.30
C PRO A 437 27.55 14.55 -4.59
N GLN A 438 26.42 13.98 -5.01
CA GLN A 438 25.12 14.15 -4.34
C GLN A 438 25.12 13.35 -3.03
N SER A 439 24.33 13.82 -2.05
CA SER A 439 24.01 13.01 -0.87
C SER A 439 23.05 11.89 -1.22
N ALA A 440 23.13 10.79 -0.49
CA ALA A 440 22.17 9.71 -0.56
C ALA A 440 21.53 9.48 0.82
N GLU A 441 20.24 9.27 0.85
CA GLU A 441 19.50 8.81 2.02
C GLU A 441 19.38 7.28 1.96
N ALA A 442 19.92 6.59 2.96
CA ALA A 442 19.86 5.15 3.13
C ALA A 442 18.85 4.80 4.22
N LEU A 443 17.84 4.01 3.86
CA LEU A 443 16.76 3.60 4.75
C LEU A 443 16.88 2.09 5.04
N LEU A 444 16.43 1.67 6.23
CA LEU A 444 16.42 0.27 6.62
C LEU A 444 14.99 -0.21 6.87
N LEU A 445 14.57 -1.25 6.16
CA LEU A 445 13.32 -1.94 6.47
C LEU A 445 13.51 -2.84 7.71
N VAL A 446 12.59 -2.71 8.66
CA VAL A 446 12.51 -3.56 9.86
C VAL A 446 11.11 -4.14 9.94
N PHE A 447 11.02 -5.47 9.96
CA PHE A 447 9.78 -6.22 10.08
C PHE A 447 9.69 -6.92 11.46
N PRO A 448 9.24 -6.22 12.51
CA PRO A 448 9.21 -6.74 13.88
C PRO A 448 8.57 -8.12 14.05
N PRO A 449 7.50 -8.52 13.34
CA PRO A 449 6.91 -9.85 13.50
C PRO A 449 7.89 -11.00 13.28
N THR A 450 8.79 -10.89 12.31
CA THR A 450 9.82 -11.91 12.04
C THR A 450 11.04 -11.75 12.94
N LEU A 451 11.43 -10.51 13.24
CA LEU A 451 12.67 -10.21 13.97
C LEU A 451 12.52 -10.31 15.49
N LEU A 452 11.33 -10.10 16.01
CA LEU A 452 11.00 -9.95 17.43
C LEU A 452 9.89 -10.89 17.88
N SER A 453 9.72 -12.05 17.23
CA SER A 453 8.71 -13.02 17.62
C SER A 453 8.84 -13.40 19.11
N PRO A 454 7.75 -13.30 19.91
CA PRO A 454 7.82 -13.55 21.36
C PRO A 454 8.23 -14.96 21.75
N ASP A 455 7.96 -15.95 20.88
CA ASP A 455 8.34 -17.36 21.08
C ASP A 455 9.79 -17.65 20.64
N MET A 456 10.46 -16.67 20.02
CA MET A 456 11.86 -16.76 19.57
C MET A 456 12.66 -15.52 20.01
N PRO A 457 12.78 -15.22 21.31
CA PRO A 457 13.33 -13.95 21.81
C PRO A 457 14.79 -13.72 21.44
N GLU A 458 15.55 -14.77 21.14
CA GLU A 458 16.96 -14.66 20.74
C GLU A 458 17.15 -14.37 19.25
N ALA A 459 16.09 -14.43 18.40
CA ALA A 459 16.15 -14.11 16.97
C ALA A 459 16.69 -12.69 16.71
N ARG A 460 16.38 -11.74 17.59
CA ARG A 460 16.88 -10.35 17.53
C ARG A 460 18.40 -10.23 17.54
N ARG A 461 19.15 -11.23 18.05
CA ARG A 461 20.61 -11.20 18.04
C ARG A 461 21.16 -11.24 16.61
N ALA A 462 20.56 -12.11 15.79
CA ALA A 462 20.93 -12.25 14.39
C ALA A 462 20.28 -11.20 13.48
N ASN A 463 19.02 -10.83 13.75
CA ASN A 463 18.17 -10.08 12.81
C ASN A 463 17.86 -8.63 13.21
N LEU A 464 18.31 -8.19 14.38
CA LEU A 464 18.26 -6.79 14.80
C LEU A 464 19.59 -6.39 15.49
N PRO A 465 20.72 -6.43 14.77
CA PRO A 465 22.03 -6.19 15.37
C PRO A 465 22.14 -4.75 15.91
N ILE A 466 22.85 -4.58 17.05
CA ILE A 466 23.08 -3.26 17.67
C ILE A 466 23.84 -2.32 16.74
N ALA A 467 24.64 -2.85 15.83
CA ALA A 467 25.36 -2.05 14.84
C ALA A 467 24.44 -1.30 13.84
N TRP A 468 23.14 -1.60 13.84
CA TRP A 468 22.13 -0.83 13.11
C TRP A 468 21.62 0.40 13.88
N ALA A 469 22.05 0.59 15.14
CA ALA A 469 21.65 1.74 15.94
C ALA A 469 22.02 3.08 15.25
N SER A 470 21.20 4.10 15.51
CA SER A 470 21.42 5.46 14.99
C SER A 470 22.86 5.92 15.27
N PRO A 471 23.56 6.48 14.27
CA PRO A 471 23.09 6.93 12.95
C PRO A 471 23.51 6.00 11.78
N ALA A 472 23.46 4.67 11.94
CA ALA A 472 23.91 3.71 10.91
C ALA A 472 23.14 3.88 9.57
N PHE A 473 21.86 4.19 9.65
CA PHE A 473 21.00 4.58 8.54
C PHE A 473 20.44 6.00 8.78
N ASP A 474 19.98 6.63 7.73
CA ASP A 474 19.36 7.94 7.83
C ASP A 474 17.93 7.84 8.38
N ARG A 475 17.24 6.69 8.15
CA ARG A 475 15.88 6.43 8.61
C ARG A 475 15.58 4.94 8.77
N LEU A 476 14.69 4.61 9.71
CA LEU A 476 14.08 3.28 9.82
C LEU A 476 12.69 3.29 9.20
N GLN A 477 12.30 2.17 8.59
CA GLN A 477 10.96 1.94 8.06
C GLN A 477 10.37 0.69 8.70
N LEU A 478 9.30 0.85 9.49
CA LEU A 478 8.76 -0.20 10.35
C LEU A 478 7.48 -0.77 9.73
N GLU A 479 7.46 -2.09 9.53
CA GLU A 479 6.30 -2.86 9.06
C GLU A 479 5.82 -3.82 10.15
N ASP A 480 4.50 -3.88 10.38
CA ASP A 480 3.95 -4.74 11.43
C ASP A 480 2.65 -5.47 11.06
N TYR A 481 2.34 -5.57 9.78
CA TYR A 481 1.03 -6.04 9.32
C TYR A 481 0.66 -7.45 9.79
N ASP A 482 1.62 -8.36 10.01
CA ASP A 482 1.37 -9.69 10.58
C ASP A 482 0.89 -9.65 12.04
N TRP A 483 1.09 -8.54 12.73
CA TRP A 483 0.51 -8.28 14.05
C TRP A 483 -0.71 -7.36 13.97
N LEU A 484 -0.72 -6.43 13.03
CA LEU A 484 -1.80 -5.47 12.86
C LEU A 484 -3.10 -6.14 12.43
N THR A 485 -3.06 -6.94 11.36
CA THR A 485 -4.25 -7.55 10.75
C THR A 485 -4.95 -8.55 11.69
N PRO A 486 -4.26 -9.44 12.44
CA PRO A 486 -4.92 -10.31 13.42
C PRO A 486 -5.24 -9.61 14.76
N GLY A 487 -4.86 -8.34 14.96
CA GLY A 487 -5.15 -7.59 16.17
C GLY A 487 -4.21 -7.86 17.35
N ALA A 488 -2.96 -8.25 17.07
CA ALA A 488 -1.94 -8.50 18.08
C ALA A 488 -1.28 -7.19 18.59
N ASP A 489 -2.08 -6.20 18.98
CA ASP A 489 -1.64 -4.84 19.30
C ASP A 489 -0.62 -4.77 20.44
N ALA A 490 -0.70 -5.68 21.42
CA ALA A 490 0.28 -5.75 22.50
C ALA A 490 1.68 -6.11 21.98
N TYR A 491 1.78 -7.03 21.01
CA TYR A 491 3.05 -7.40 20.39
C TYR A 491 3.58 -6.26 19.52
N ARG A 492 2.72 -5.57 18.79
CA ARG A 492 3.10 -4.39 18.01
C ARG A 492 3.79 -3.35 18.88
N ARG A 493 3.13 -2.95 19.98
CA ARG A 493 3.66 -1.92 20.90
C ARG A 493 4.95 -2.37 21.58
N ALA A 494 5.04 -3.62 22.01
CA ALA A 494 6.27 -4.20 22.56
C ALA A 494 7.39 -4.27 21.52
N GLY A 495 7.04 -4.56 20.26
CA GLY A 495 7.98 -4.55 19.13
C GLY A 495 8.56 -3.16 18.89
N TYR A 496 7.74 -2.13 18.81
CA TYR A 496 8.21 -0.73 18.69
C TYR A 496 9.11 -0.33 19.84
N GLN A 497 8.73 -0.64 21.07
CA GLN A 497 9.55 -0.33 22.23
C GLN A 497 10.93 -1.02 22.13
N THR A 498 10.94 -2.30 21.74
CA THR A 498 12.19 -3.05 21.57
C THR A 498 13.08 -2.46 20.49
N VAL A 499 12.51 -2.03 19.36
CA VAL A 499 13.27 -1.35 18.29
C VAL A 499 13.84 -0.03 18.78
N ASN A 500 13.02 0.78 19.45
CA ASN A 500 13.43 2.08 19.99
C ASN A 500 14.55 1.93 21.02
N ASP A 501 14.41 1.00 21.99
CA ASP A 501 15.40 0.76 23.06
C ASP A 501 16.72 0.23 22.49
N ARG A 502 16.67 -0.53 21.40
CA ARG A 502 17.84 -1.17 20.82
C ARG A 502 18.56 -0.31 19.79
N LEU A 503 17.82 0.46 18.98
CA LEU A 503 18.40 1.19 17.84
C LEU A 503 18.42 2.70 18.02
N GLY A 504 17.59 3.29 18.89
CA GLY A 504 17.67 4.67 19.33
C GLY A 504 17.38 5.73 18.24
N TYR A 505 16.59 5.40 17.20
CA TYR A 505 16.16 6.39 16.21
C TYR A 505 15.02 7.24 16.79
N PRO A 506 15.08 8.57 16.70
CA PRO A 506 13.98 9.41 17.10
C PRO A 506 12.78 9.27 16.12
N PRO A 507 11.54 9.58 16.55
CA PRO A 507 10.34 9.38 15.73
C PRO A 507 10.41 10.03 14.34
N GLU A 508 10.99 11.22 14.22
CA GLU A 508 11.17 11.94 12.96
C GLU A 508 12.18 11.28 11.99
N GLN A 509 12.88 10.24 12.44
CA GLN A 509 13.73 9.38 11.61
C GLN A 509 13.13 7.97 11.47
N GLN A 510 11.85 7.82 11.71
CA GLN A 510 11.12 6.57 11.53
C GLN A 510 9.95 6.78 10.59
N ASP A 511 9.75 5.86 9.66
CA ASP A 511 8.53 5.74 8.88
C ASP A 511 7.71 4.55 9.40
N TYR A 512 6.40 4.60 9.20
CA TYR A 512 5.50 3.50 9.52
C TYR A 512 4.80 2.99 8.28
N PHE A 513 4.82 1.69 8.04
CA PHE A 513 4.11 1.01 6.98
C PHE A 513 2.87 0.32 7.53
N ALA A 514 1.71 0.83 7.15
CA ALA A 514 0.42 0.22 7.47
C ALA A 514 -0.06 -0.62 6.29
N GLY A 515 -0.32 -1.87 6.49
CA GLY A 515 -0.81 -2.81 5.50
C GLY A 515 -0.75 -4.17 6.16
N PHE A 516 -1.05 -5.24 5.54
CA PHE A 516 -1.26 -5.60 4.17
C PHE A 516 -2.53 -6.46 4.06
N VAL A 517 -3.35 -6.29 3.01
CA VAL A 517 -4.53 -7.14 2.77
C VAL A 517 -4.21 -8.14 1.68
N LEU A 518 -3.86 -9.38 2.05
CA LEU A 518 -3.38 -10.38 1.11
C LEU A 518 -4.47 -10.82 0.12
N LEU A 519 -5.66 -11.16 0.62
CA LEU A 519 -6.74 -11.71 -0.19
C LEU A 519 -7.90 -10.72 -0.29
N HIS A 520 -8.58 -10.72 -1.45
CA HIS A 520 -9.74 -9.85 -1.69
C HIS A 520 -10.88 -10.07 -0.66
N GLU A 521 -11.10 -11.31 -0.23
CA GLU A 521 -12.10 -11.67 0.78
C GLU A 521 -11.81 -11.09 2.16
N GLN A 522 -10.58 -10.59 2.37
CA GLN A 522 -10.12 -9.98 3.63
C GLN A 522 -10.30 -8.45 3.66
N GLY A 523 -11.15 -7.88 2.81
CA GLY A 523 -11.38 -6.43 2.72
C GLY A 523 -11.76 -5.75 4.05
N ASP A 524 -12.35 -6.49 5.01
CA ASP A 524 -12.62 -5.97 6.36
C ASP A 524 -11.35 -5.57 7.15
N LEU A 525 -10.17 -6.09 6.77
CA LEU A 525 -8.90 -5.75 7.39
C LEU A 525 -8.49 -4.29 7.16
N TRP A 526 -9.03 -3.61 6.13
CA TRP A 526 -8.78 -2.19 5.91
C TRP A 526 -9.17 -1.32 7.12
N ARG A 527 -10.18 -1.73 7.89
CA ARG A 527 -10.55 -1.06 9.15
C ARG A 527 -9.45 -1.17 10.22
N ARG A 528 -8.75 -2.31 10.25
CA ARG A 528 -7.61 -2.51 11.16
C ARG A 528 -6.43 -1.66 10.74
N ILE A 529 -6.19 -1.57 9.43
CA ILE A 529 -5.15 -0.72 8.85
C ILE A 529 -5.43 0.75 9.19
N ASP A 530 -6.68 1.22 9.04
CA ASP A 530 -7.07 2.58 9.45
C ASP A 530 -6.81 2.84 10.93
N ALA A 531 -7.14 1.89 11.80
CA ALA A 531 -6.87 2.01 13.25
C ALA A 531 -5.35 2.06 13.53
N GLY A 532 -4.54 1.28 12.80
CA GLY A 532 -3.08 1.32 12.90
C GLY A 532 -2.49 2.66 12.48
N ILE A 533 -3.00 3.24 11.41
CA ILE A 533 -2.62 4.58 10.95
C ILE A 533 -3.01 5.63 12.01
N ASP A 534 -4.23 5.56 12.55
CA ASP A 534 -4.69 6.48 13.59
C ASP A 534 -3.86 6.39 14.88
N GLU A 535 -3.35 5.20 15.21
CA GLU A 535 -2.41 5.00 16.32
C GLU A 535 -0.99 5.52 15.98
N ALA A 536 -0.59 5.47 14.72
CA ALA A 536 0.73 5.93 14.29
C ALA A 536 0.83 7.47 14.26
N ILE A 537 -0.21 8.19 13.86
CA ILE A 537 -0.21 9.66 13.74
C ILE A 537 0.29 10.36 15.01
N PRO A 538 -0.19 10.05 16.24
CA PRO A 538 0.29 10.67 17.46
C PRO A 538 1.76 10.38 17.81
N ARG A 539 2.35 9.32 17.25
CA ARG A 539 3.79 9.01 17.43
C ARG A 539 4.68 9.94 16.61
N ASN A 540 4.08 10.69 15.68
CA ASN A 540 4.74 11.65 14.81
C ASN A 540 5.91 11.05 14.00
N PRO A 541 5.71 9.92 13.27
CA PRO A 541 6.73 9.40 12.39
C PRO A 541 6.98 10.40 11.25
N HIS A 542 8.10 10.24 10.55
CA HIS A 542 8.43 11.09 9.42
C HIS A 542 7.39 10.99 8.31
N GLU A 543 7.06 9.78 7.88
CA GLU A 543 5.97 9.49 6.95
C GLU A 543 5.22 8.21 7.36
N ILE A 544 3.96 8.14 6.96
CA ILE A 544 3.14 6.94 7.09
C ILE A 544 2.81 6.44 5.69
N PHE A 545 3.20 5.22 5.39
CA PHE A 545 2.94 4.54 4.13
C PHE A 545 1.79 3.55 4.25
N ILE A 546 1.00 3.42 3.21
CA ILE A 546 0.10 2.28 3.02
C ILE A 546 0.76 1.26 2.10
N TRP A 547 0.78 0.01 2.52
CA TRP A 547 1.23 -1.14 1.74
C TRP A 547 0.01 -1.96 1.28
N ALA A 548 -0.33 -2.07 -0.04
CA ALA A 548 0.31 -1.41 -1.15
C ALA A 548 -0.75 -1.03 -2.20
N LEU A 549 -0.36 -0.25 -3.18
CA LEU A 549 -1.26 0.26 -4.23
C LEU A 549 -2.04 -0.85 -4.96
N PRO A 550 -1.48 -2.02 -5.31
CA PRO A 550 -2.23 -3.08 -5.97
C PRO A 550 -3.45 -3.55 -5.17
N GLN A 551 -3.31 -3.69 -3.86
CA GLN A 551 -4.41 -4.07 -2.97
C GLN A 551 -5.41 -2.93 -2.80
N ILE A 552 -4.93 -1.69 -2.73
CA ILE A 552 -5.78 -0.48 -2.70
C ILE A 552 -6.68 -0.44 -3.94
N ASN A 553 -6.09 -0.66 -5.13
CA ASN A 553 -6.82 -0.68 -6.39
C ASN A 553 -7.82 -1.84 -6.45
N ARG A 554 -7.38 -3.05 -6.11
CA ARG A 554 -8.21 -4.26 -6.11
C ARG A 554 -9.44 -4.14 -5.22
N ASP A 555 -9.27 -3.61 -4.01
CA ASP A 555 -10.29 -3.59 -2.97
C ASP A 555 -11.12 -2.30 -2.97
N GLY A 556 -10.75 -1.32 -3.77
CA GLY A 556 -11.42 -0.02 -3.81
C GLY A 556 -11.26 0.78 -2.52
N TYR A 557 -10.15 0.60 -1.81
CA TYR A 557 -9.90 1.31 -0.55
C TYR A 557 -9.58 2.79 -0.79
N VAL A 558 -10.22 3.65 -0.02
CA VAL A 558 -9.98 5.11 0.00
C VAL A 558 -9.92 5.60 1.43
N ARG A 559 -8.82 6.28 1.76
CA ARG A 559 -8.74 7.05 3.00
C ARG A 559 -8.97 8.53 2.70
N LEU A 560 -10.00 9.08 3.32
CA LEU A 560 -10.24 10.52 3.28
C LEU A 560 -9.41 11.23 4.34
N PRO A 561 -8.94 12.46 4.07
CA PRO A 561 -8.35 13.27 5.12
C PRO A 561 -9.39 13.44 6.23
N LYS A 562 -8.93 13.35 7.48
CA LYS A 562 -9.79 13.83 8.57
C LYS A 562 -10.12 15.29 8.25
N PRO A 563 -11.38 15.71 8.42
CA PRO A 563 -11.70 17.12 8.29
C PRO A 563 -10.67 17.87 9.14
N GLU A 564 -9.86 18.68 8.50
CA GLU A 564 -9.06 19.63 9.28
C GLU A 564 -10.06 20.41 10.09
N ASP A 565 -9.82 20.56 11.39
CA ASP A 565 -10.41 21.61 12.19
C ASP A 565 -9.92 22.99 11.71
N THR A 566 -10.01 23.22 10.36
CA THR A 566 -9.64 24.49 9.71
C THR A 566 -10.69 25.56 9.92
N ASP A 567 -11.82 25.16 10.45
CA ASP A 567 -12.68 26.11 11.15
C ASP A 567 -12.50 25.87 12.65
N THR A 568 -12.03 26.87 13.34
CA THR A 568 -12.32 27.12 14.75
C THR A 568 -13.84 27.27 15.00
N MET A 569 -14.68 26.75 14.14
CA MET A 569 -16.07 26.44 14.38
C MET A 569 -16.08 25.21 15.26
N GLN A 570 -16.15 25.42 16.57
CA GLN A 570 -16.45 24.37 17.51
C GLN A 570 -17.56 23.52 16.88
N ALA A 571 -17.29 22.22 16.61
CA ALA A 571 -18.31 21.28 16.16
C ALA A 571 -19.44 21.15 17.22
N PHE A 572 -19.35 21.96 18.23
CA PHE A 572 -20.24 22.05 19.37
C PHE A 572 -20.44 23.52 19.74
N ASP A 573 -21.70 23.97 19.69
CA ASP A 573 -22.10 25.24 20.26
C ASP A 573 -22.44 25.05 21.73
N ASP A 574 -21.82 25.80 22.62
CA ASP A 574 -22.10 25.72 24.07
C ASP A 574 -23.43 26.43 24.42
N VAL A 575 -24.50 25.98 23.76
CA VAL A 575 -25.85 26.47 23.97
C VAL A 575 -26.76 25.35 24.47
N LEU A 576 -27.71 25.70 25.33
CA LEU A 576 -28.69 24.75 25.84
C LEU A 576 -29.89 24.69 24.89
N TYR A 577 -30.34 23.47 24.55
CA TYR A 577 -31.61 23.26 23.89
C TYR A 577 -32.75 23.92 24.68
N PRO A 578 -33.72 24.57 24.02
CA PRO A 578 -34.80 25.25 24.73
C PRO A 578 -35.52 24.33 25.72
N LEU A 579 -35.39 24.62 27.02
CA LEU A 579 -35.88 23.74 28.09
C LEU A 579 -37.39 23.45 28.02
N ALA A 580 -38.19 24.41 27.55
CA ALA A 580 -39.62 24.24 27.36
C ALA A 580 -39.94 23.12 26.36
N LEU A 581 -39.16 23.04 25.30
CA LEU A 581 -39.33 22.03 24.19
C LEU A 581 -38.75 20.66 24.55
N GLY A 582 -37.72 20.61 25.40
CA GLY A 582 -37.06 19.37 25.81
C GLY A 582 -37.64 18.72 27.07
N ARG A 583 -38.59 19.37 27.77
CA ARG A 583 -39.09 18.91 29.06
C ARG A 583 -39.83 17.57 28.98
N ASP A 584 -40.61 17.39 27.92
CA ASP A 584 -41.43 16.21 27.68
C ASP A 584 -40.77 15.23 26.69
N ALA A 585 -39.45 15.31 26.49
CA ALA A 585 -38.72 14.43 25.56
C ALA A 585 -38.78 12.97 26.02
N THR A 586 -39.05 12.08 25.10
CA THR A 586 -38.90 10.64 25.30
C THR A 586 -37.44 10.26 25.14
N ILE A 587 -36.89 9.52 26.10
CA ILE A 587 -35.47 9.13 26.13
C ILE A 587 -35.35 7.63 25.93
N ILE A 588 -34.55 7.23 24.95
CA ILE A 588 -34.29 5.84 24.62
C ILE A 588 -32.78 5.60 24.72
N PRO A 589 -32.32 4.91 25.81
CA PRO A 589 -30.93 4.47 25.87
C PRO A 589 -30.73 3.24 24.96
N GLU A 590 -29.80 3.34 24.06
CA GLU A 590 -29.48 2.28 23.12
C GLU A 590 -28.10 1.69 23.47
N PHE A 591 -28.02 0.35 23.53
CA PHE A 591 -26.78 -0.42 23.66
C PHE A 591 -26.61 -1.32 22.47
N SER A 592 -25.37 -1.55 22.04
CA SER A 592 -25.05 -2.55 21.03
C SER A 592 -24.52 -3.80 21.72
N THR A 593 -25.27 -4.90 21.62
CA THR A 593 -24.89 -6.19 22.19
C THR A 593 -24.96 -7.25 21.10
N SER A 594 -23.86 -7.96 20.86
CA SER A 594 -23.83 -9.14 19.99
C SER A 594 -24.23 -10.37 20.83
N VAL A 595 -25.21 -11.13 20.35
CA VAL A 595 -25.64 -12.38 20.98
C VAL A 595 -25.33 -13.53 20.02
N ALA A 596 -24.42 -14.42 20.40
CA ALA A 596 -24.11 -15.64 19.68
C ALA A 596 -24.72 -16.85 20.40
N VAL A 597 -25.51 -17.64 19.68
CA VAL A 597 -26.08 -18.89 20.18
C VAL A 597 -25.18 -20.03 19.70
N THR A 598 -24.65 -20.83 20.63
CA THR A 598 -23.88 -22.03 20.32
C THR A 598 -24.78 -23.18 19.87
N ALA A 599 -24.24 -24.19 19.19
CA ALA A 599 -24.98 -25.37 18.75
C ALA A 599 -25.66 -26.15 19.92
N SER A 600 -25.18 -25.97 21.15
CA SER A 600 -25.76 -26.54 22.37
C SER A 600 -26.88 -25.69 22.99
N GLY A 601 -27.28 -24.57 22.34
CA GLY A 601 -28.36 -23.69 22.79
C GLY A 601 -27.92 -22.66 23.85
N TYR A 602 -26.65 -22.61 24.25
CA TYR A 602 -26.15 -21.57 25.16
C TYR A 602 -25.90 -20.25 24.44
N GLU A 603 -26.31 -19.15 25.06
CA GLU A 603 -26.07 -17.80 24.57
C GLU A 603 -24.77 -17.24 25.14
N ARG A 604 -23.94 -16.64 24.29
CA ARG A 604 -22.84 -15.74 24.67
C ARG A 604 -23.21 -14.32 24.25
N ARG A 605 -23.15 -13.40 25.22
CA ARG A 605 -23.47 -11.99 25.02
C ARG A 605 -22.20 -11.15 25.14
N ASN A 606 -21.94 -10.32 24.13
CA ASN A 606 -20.82 -9.40 24.13
C ASN A 606 -21.34 -7.98 23.93
N SER A 607 -21.10 -7.10 24.92
CA SER A 607 -21.45 -5.68 24.82
C SER A 607 -20.41 -4.97 23.98
N LEU A 608 -20.82 -4.46 22.82
CA LEU A 608 -19.93 -3.76 21.90
C LEU A 608 -19.70 -2.30 22.31
N TRP A 609 -20.62 -1.72 23.06
CA TRP A 609 -20.51 -0.36 23.58
C TRP A 609 -20.40 -0.37 25.10
N SER A 610 -19.40 0.34 25.62
CA SER A 610 -19.22 0.54 27.04
C SER A 610 -20.26 1.51 27.68
N ASN A 611 -20.84 2.38 26.82
CA ASN A 611 -21.83 3.38 27.25
C ASN A 611 -23.05 3.34 26.32
N ALA A 612 -24.22 3.62 26.87
CA ALA A 612 -25.43 3.81 26.08
C ALA A 612 -25.33 5.07 25.22
N ARG A 613 -25.84 4.99 24.00
CA ARG A 613 -26.19 6.17 23.22
C ARG A 613 -27.60 6.57 23.55
N LEU A 614 -27.79 7.85 23.93
CA LEU A 614 -29.11 8.36 24.27
C LEU A 614 -29.76 8.98 23.04
N ARG A 615 -30.93 8.48 22.69
CA ARG A 615 -31.80 9.07 21.67
C ARG A 615 -32.93 9.83 22.35
N PHE A 616 -33.13 11.08 21.96
CA PHE A 616 -34.17 11.96 22.49
C PHE A 616 -35.19 12.25 21.40
N ASP A 617 -36.46 11.93 21.66
CA ASP A 617 -37.55 12.39 20.82
C ASP A 617 -38.21 13.60 21.52
N VAL A 618 -38.03 14.78 20.95
CA VAL A 618 -38.50 16.05 21.46
C VAL A 618 -39.86 16.47 20.92
N GLY A 619 -40.39 15.70 19.92
CA GLY A 619 -41.68 15.96 19.29
C GLY A 619 -42.86 16.20 20.26
N PRO A 620 -42.97 15.38 21.34
CA PRO A 620 -44.04 15.55 22.32
C PRO A 620 -44.08 16.92 23.03
N GLY A 621 -42.94 17.62 23.07
CA GLY A 621 -42.84 18.95 23.71
C GLY A 621 -43.31 20.12 22.89
N ILE A 622 -43.59 19.93 21.59
CA ILE A 622 -43.97 21.00 20.66
C ILE A 622 -45.50 21.08 20.54
N ARG A 623 -46.09 22.17 21.05
CA ARG A 623 -47.57 22.34 21.20
C ARG A 623 -48.14 23.56 20.49
N SER A 624 -47.29 24.39 19.89
CA SER A 624 -47.71 25.59 19.20
C SER A 624 -46.81 25.92 18.00
N GLU A 625 -47.34 26.73 17.06
CA GLU A 625 -46.56 27.25 15.91
C GLU A 625 -45.38 28.12 16.38
N ALA A 626 -45.52 28.82 17.49
CA ALA A 626 -44.45 29.63 18.06
C ALA A 626 -43.27 28.72 18.56
N GLU A 627 -43.60 27.61 19.21
CA GLU A 627 -42.61 26.62 19.66
C GLU A 627 -41.96 25.93 18.47
N LEU A 628 -42.70 25.60 17.44
CA LEU A 628 -42.17 25.09 16.18
C LEU A 628 -41.19 26.09 15.51
N GLY A 629 -41.55 27.39 15.54
CA GLY A 629 -40.67 28.47 15.08
C GLY A 629 -39.36 28.55 15.83
N ILE A 630 -39.38 28.38 17.18
CA ILE A 630 -38.18 28.32 18.02
C ILE A 630 -37.32 27.09 17.62
N LEU A 631 -37.96 25.95 17.45
CA LEU A 631 -37.23 24.71 17.04
C LEU A 631 -36.58 24.88 15.68
N ILE A 632 -37.28 25.40 14.68
CA ILE A 632 -36.75 25.64 13.32
C ILE A 632 -35.56 26.60 13.38
N ALA A 633 -35.68 27.70 14.14
CA ALA A 633 -34.63 28.68 14.32
C ALA A 633 -33.41 28.06 14.98
N PHE A 634 -33.63 27.27 16.04
CA PHE A 634 -32.56 26.53 16.73
C PHE A 634 -31.85 25.52 15.81
N PHE A 635 -32.61 24.72 15.05
CA PHE A 635 -32.08 23.72 14.11
C PHE A 635 -31.27 24.37 12.98
N ARG A 636 -31.78 25.45 12.38
CA ARG A 636 -31.07 26.18 11.33
C ARG A 636 -29.78 26.84 11.83
N ALA A 637 -29.79 27.40 13.04
CA ALA A 637 -28.60 27.99 13.65
C ALA A 637 -27.50 26.95 13.91
N ARG A 638 -27.86 25.68 14.14
CA ARG A 638 -26.92 24.54 14.29
C ARG A 638 -26.59 23.87 12.96
N ARG A 639 -27.11 24.34 11.85
CA ARG A 639 -26.96 23.76 10.48
C ARG A 639 -27.34 22.27 10.48
N GLY A 640 -28.43 21.92 11.12
CA GLY A 640 -28.88 20.54 11.29
C GLY A 640 -27.97 19.75 12.22
N ALA A 641 -27.39 18.66 11.71
CA ALA A 641 -26.48 17.78 12.48
C ALA A 641 -25.01 18.26 12.51
N ALA A 642 -24.71 19.43 11.91
CA ALA A 642 -23.31 19.88 11.80
C ALA A 642 -22.70 20.36 13.12
N ARG A 643 -23.54 20.81 14.07
CA ARG A 643 -23.09 21.33 15.38
C ARG A 643 -23.83 20.68 16.53
N GLY A 644 -23.09 20.10 17.44
CA GLY A 644 -23.62 19.62 18.69
C GLY A 644 -24.07 20.76 19.61
N PHE A 645 -24.92 20.48 20.56
CA PHE A 645 -25.41 21.40 21.58
C PHE A 645 -25.72 20.66 22.89
N ARG A 646 -25.91 21.37 23.97
CA ARG A 646 -26.30 20.75 25.23
C ARG A 646 -27.82 20.54 25.29
N LEU A 647 -28.21 19.31 25.61
CA LEU A 647 -29.58 18.97 25.97
C LEU A 647 -29.60 18.55 27.46
N ARG A 648 -30.46 19.15 28.25
CA ARG A 648 -30.69 18.67 29.60
C ARG A 648 -31.57 17.42 29.53
N ASP A 649 -31.03 16.30 30.01
CA ASP A 649 -31.77 15.06 30.15
C ASP A 649 -32.88 15.25 31.21
N PRO A 650 -34.18 15.23 30.84
CA PRO A 650 -35.24 15.45 31.82
C PRO A 650 -35.35 14.32 32.86
N SER A 651 -34.84 13.14 32.56
CA SER A 651 -34.90 11.96 33.45
C SER A 651 -33.61 11.69 34.22
N ASP A 652 -32.49 12.35 33.87
CA ASP A 652 -31.20 12.09 34.51
C ASP A 652 -30.22 13.28 34.42
N PHE A 653 -30.57 14.38 35.10
CA PHE A 653 -29.80 15.63 35.08
C PHE A 653 -29.07 15.94 36.40
N SER A 654 -29.15 15.09 37.41
CA SER A 654 -28.55 15.32 38.73
C SER A 654 -27.48 14.28 39.07
N SER A 655 -26.52 14.66 39.90
CA SER A 655 -25.51 13.74 40.45
C SER A 655 -26.09 12.69 41.41
N ASN A 656 -27.27 12.97 42.00
CA ASN A 656 -27.98 12.07 42.90
C ASN A 656 -29.31 11.58 42.29
N THR A 657 -30.27 11.20 43.12
CA THR A 657 -31.65 10.96 42.73
C THR A 657 -32.33 12.27 42.34
N MET A 658 -33.27 12.26 41.44
CA MET A 658 -33.91 13.47 40.88
C MET A 658 -34.74 14.27 41.88
N VAL A 659 -34.99 13.73 43.04
CA VAL A 659 -35.85 14.32 44.10
C VAL A 659 -35.08 15.08 45.17
N ALA A 660 -33.75 14.95 45.20
CA ALA A 660 -32.92 15.62 46.22
C ALA A 660 -32.00 16.67 45.60
N ALA A 661 -31.60 17.68 46.35
CA ALA A 661 -30.60 18.63 45.94
C ALA A 661 -29.25 17.96 45.77
N ALA A 662 -28.48 18.36 44.73
CA ALA A 662 -27.12 17.84 44.52
C ALA A 662 -26.19 18.23 45.68
N THR A 663 -25.30 17.33 46.07
CA THR A 663 -24.29 17.54 47.11
C THR A 663 -22.89 17.23 46.56
N ALA A 664 -21.85 17.76 47.23
CA ALA A 664 -20.45 17.52 46.83
C ALA A 664 -19.96 16.09 47.08
N THR A 665 -20.81 15.23 47.69
CA THR A 665 -20.48 13.83 48.00
C THR A 665 -21.35 12.81 47.27
N ASP A 666 -22.16 13.24 46.30
CA ASP A 666 -23.07 12.34 45.56
C ASP A 666 -22.32 11.29 44.73
N GLN A 667 -21.22 11.66 44.15
CA GLN A 667 -20.42 10.79 43.25
C GLN A 667 -18.94 10.82 43.64
N LEU A 668 -18.31 9.67 43.73
CA LEU A 668 -16.87 9.57 43.95
C LEU A 668 -16.12 10.02 42.70
N LEU A 669 -15.37 11.10 42.82
CA LEU A 669 -14.53 11.63 41.74
C LEU A 669 -13.27 10.78 41.52
N GLY A 670 -12.64 10.36 42.62
CA GLY A 670 -11.43 9.52 42.62
C GLY A 670 -10.85 9.40 44.02
N THR A 671 -9.75 8.68 44.16
CA THR A 671 -9.00 8.57 45.43
C THR A 671 -7.70 9.35 45.28
N GLY A 672 -7.43 10.23 46.21
CA GLY A 672 -6.18 10.99 46.28
C GLY A 672 -4.98 10.05 46.52
N ASN A 673 -3.85 10.36 45.92
CA ASN A 673 -2.58 9.63 46.08
C ASN A 673 -1.37 10.58 46.21
N GLY A 674 -1.64 11.89 46.39
CA GLY A 674 -0.62 12.92 46.52
C GLY A 674 0.12 13.27 45.21
N SER A 675 -0.20 12.61 44.07
CA SER A 675 0.45 12.84 42.79
C SER A 675 -0.54 13.14 41.65
N THR A 676 -1.74 12.57 41.70
CA THR A 676 -2.77 12.77 40.66
C THR A 676 -3.55 14.04 40.94
N SER A 677 -3.56 14.97 40.00
CA SER A 677 -4.28 16.26 40.07
C SER A 677 -5.56 16.32 39.27
N GLU A 678 -5.74 15.45 38.28
CA GLU A 678 -6.85 15.50 37.34
C GLU A 678 -7.76 14.27 37.44
N PHE A 679 -9.06 14.54 37.60
CA PHE A 679 -10.08 13.50 37.78
C PHE A 679 -11.26 13.74 36.85
N PRO A 680 -11.65 12.76 36.00
CA PRO A 680 -12.81 12.90 35.13
C PRO A 680 -14.12 12.79 35.94
N LEU A 681 -15.07 13.64 35.59
CA LEU A 681 -16.42 13.54 36.16
C LEU A 681 -17.14 12.31 35.63
N VAL A 682 -17.66 11.52 36.54
CA VAL A 682 -18.44 10.31 36.26
C VAL A 682 -19.72 10.26 37.11
N LYS A 683 -20.77 9.67 36.52
CA LYS A 683 -21.94 9.22 37.26
C LYS A 683 -21.96 7.70 37.30
N ARG A 684 -22.14 7.14 38.49
CA ARG A 684 -22.15 5.71 38.73
C ARG A 684 -23.59 5.21 38.83
N TYR A 685 -23.92 4.17 38.07
CA TYR A 685 -25.19 3.47 38.15
C TYR A 685 -24.93 2.05 38.62
N GLY A 686 -25.78 1.60 39.57
CA GLY A 686 -25.66 0.27 40.16
C GLY A 686 -24.72 0.22 41.39
N THR A 687 -24.64 -0.97 41.99
CA THR A 687 -23.85 -1.23 43.20
C THR A 687 -23.09 -2.56 43.04
N GLY A 688 -22.03 -2.74 43.83
CA GLY A 688 -21.21 -3.95 43.78
C GLY A 688 -20.46 -4.10 42.45
N ASP A 689 -20.42 -5.31 41.91
CA ASP A 689 -19.68 -5.66 40.68
C ASP A 689 -20.45 -5.31 39.41
N SER A 690 -21.73 -4.97 39.50
CA SER A 690 -22.59 -4.60 38.36
C SER A 690 -22.74 -3.10 38.24
N VAL A 691 -21.65 -2.41 37.87
CA VAL A 691 -21.61 -0.95 37.81
C VAL A 691 -21.38 -0.49 36.38
N GLN A 692 -22.19 0.49 35.94
CA GLN A 692 -21.91 1.28 34.75
C GLN A 692 -21.42 2.68 35.21
N LEU A 693 -20.33 3.13 34.57
CA LEU A 693 -19.80 4.48 34.71
C LEU A 693 -20.14 5.30 33.48
N ARG A 694 -20.89 6.38 33.63
CA ARG A 694 -21.15 7.37 32.57
C ARG A 694 -20.23 8.55 32.76
N ARG A 695 -19.39 8.84 31.81
CA ARG A 695 -18.54 10.03 31.81
C ARG A 695 -19.39 11.28 31.54
N ILE A 696 -19.20 12.31 32.35
CA ILE A 696 -19.87 13.61 32.21
C ILE A 696 -18.86 14.59 31.59
N THR A 697 -18.97 14.80 30.30
CA THR A 697 -17.98 15.59 29.54
C THR A 697 -18.31 17.09 29.48
N ARG A 698 -19.57 17.49 29.76
CA ARG A 698 -20.05 18.88 29.66
C ARG A 698 -20.97 19.25 30.84
N PRO A 699 -20.42 19.29 32.05
CA PRO A 699 -21.17 19.72 33.19
C PRO A 699 -21.49 21.22 33.09
N ARG A 700 -22.50 21.66 33.82
CA ARG A 700 -22.76 23.09 34.05
C ARG A 700 -21.82 23.59 35.12
N ALA A 701 -20.84 24.40 34.77
CA ALA A 701 -19.79 24.86 35.69
C ALA A 701 -20.35 25.53 36.97
N GLU A 702 -21.41 26.32 36.83
CA GLU A 702 -22.07 27.01 37.90
C GLU A 702 -22.81 26.11 38.88
N THR A 703 -23.01 24.83 38.58
CA THR A 703 -23.67 23.85 39.43
C THR A 703 -22.71 22.84 40.07
N MET A 704 -21.42 22.99 39.81
CA MET A 704 -20.39 22.08 40.32
C MET A 704 -20.16 22.29 41.83
N LEU A 705 -20.18 21.18 42.55
CA LEU A 705 -19.82 21.09 43.95
C LEU A 705 -18.72 20.05 44.10
N VAL A 706 -17.62 20.39 44.76
CA VAL A 706 -16.47 19.50 44.93
C VAL A 706 -16.16 19.37 46.43
N SER A 707 -15.83 18.16 46.88
CA SER A 707 -15.32 17.92 48.25
C SER A 707 -14.02 17.12 48.20
N VAL A 708 -13.14 17.37 49.16
CA VAL A 708 -11.92 16.62 49.41
C VAL A 708 -12.01 16.08 50.86
N GLY A 709 -11.86 14.77 51.04
CA GLY A 709 -12.01 14.14 52.35
C GLY A 709 -13.38 14.37 52.99
N GLY A 710 -14.46 14.52 52.20
CA GLY A 710 -15.81 14.82 52.67
C GLY A 710 -16.07 16.30 52.96
N THR A 711 -15.08 17.17 52.90
CA THR A 711 -15.24 18.62 53.13
C THR A 711 -15.41 19.35 51.81
N THR A 712 -16.52 20.10 51.66
CA THR A 712 -16.78 20.89 50.45
C THR A 712 -15.76 22.00 50.30
N THR A 713 -15.18 22.13 49.11
CA THR A 713 -14.22 23.17 48.74
C THR A 713 -14.73 24.01 47.58
N THR A 714 -14.55 25.33 47.68
CA THR A 714 -14.92 26.31 46.64
C THR A 714 -13.71 26.86 45.90
N SER A 715 -12.50 26.45 46.26
CA SER A 715 -11.25 26.90 45.68
C SER A 715 -10.24 25.75 45.59
N GLY A 716 -9.12 25.98 44.91
CA GLY A 716 -8.05 24.98 44.74
C GLY A 716 -8.33 23.97 43.64
N TRP A 717 -9.35 24.17 42.83
CA TRP A 717 -9.67 23.34 41.65
C TRP A 717 -10.23 24.17 40.50
N THR A 718 -10.10 23.66 39.30
CA THR A 718 -10.68 24.22 38.05
C THR A 718 -11.36 23.14 37.25
N LEU A 719 -12.37 23.52 36.46
CA LEU A 719 -13.03 22.63 35.54
C LEU A 719 -12.40 22.80 34.17
N LEU A 720 -11.74 21.74 33.64
CA LEU A 720 -11.18 21.69 32.34
C LEU A 720 -12.17 21.14 31.29
N ALA A 721 -11.85 21.34 30.01
CA ALA A 721 -12.61 20.77 28.91
C ALA A 721 -12.71 19.24 29.03
N GLY A 722 -13.84 18.67 28.57
CA GLY A 722 -14.08 17.24 28.70
C GLY A 722 -14.57 16.78 30.08
N GLY A 723 -14.95 17.72 30.97
CA GLY A 723 -15.46 17.40 32.31
C GLY A 723 -14.40 16.83 33.25
N ILE A 724 -13.24 17.44 33.28
CA ILE A 724 -12.11 17.07 34.15
C ILE A 724 -12.01 18.11 35.26
N VAL A 725 -12.00 17.66 36.52
CA VAL A 725 -11.68 18.50 37.67
C VAL A 725 -10.18 18.42 37.88
N SER A 726 -9.51 19.56 37.77
CA SER A 726 -8.06 19.69 37.97
C SER A 726 -7.79 20.45 39.28
N PHE A 727 -7.08 19.81 40.21
CA PHE A 727 -6.68 20.42 41.49
C PHE A 727 -5.32 21.11 41.34
N SER A 728 -5.20 22.30 41.93
CA SER A 728 -3.93 23.03 41.98
C SER A 728 -2.86 22.34 42.84
N THR A 729 -3.29 21.52 43.82
CA THR A 729 -2.45 20.63 44.62
C THR A 729 -3.08 19.25 44.62
N PRO A 730 -2.35 18.18 44.19
CA PRO A 730 -2.88 16.84 44.18
C PRO A 730 -3.44 16.43 45.56
N PRO A 731 -4.68 15.94 45.64
CA PRO A 731 -5.25 15.43 46.93
C PRO A 731 -4.48 14.21 47.43
N SER A 732 -4.30 14.11 48.73
CA SER A 732 -3.63 12.97 49.39
C SER A 732 -4.62 11.90 49.86
#